data_1014faa626dab8928e39ce62daab125f
#
_entry.id   1014faa626dab8928e39ce62daab125f
#
_cell.length_a   1.000
_cell.length_b   1.000
_cell.length_c   1.000
_cell.angle_alpha   90.00
_cell.angle_beta   90.00
_cell.angle_gamma   90.00
#
_symmetry.space_group_name_H-M   'P 1'
#
loop_
_entity.id
_entity.type
_entity.pdbx_description
1 polymer ?
#
loop_
_entity_poly.entity_id
_entity_poly.type
_entity_poly.pdbx_seq_one_letter_code
_entity_poly.pdbx_strand_id
1 'polypeptide(L)'
;MKMKSIGFMALLAAAAVGCSEKTEVKSACGCGTAAGGHEEKTVSRPVAGEGEIAAARLDLPERHFLRKTMGRDYWTYFYSWKFSDPMVKLEGIWDSPEVANLPMFKDCGIVYWSGKLHLPKGKGVWRTVEENFYPSVLEKLENAGTLGRPLTLMFHPKCRYLPALVGEVDLDYDNYKAFKKKHPNITAVRVQSEWGVELVQIMLGRNDKRHSPELRAKFNEIYDRYSWTNRYDRLQQAYWYMNRHKEIHYNDNELFESFRSANFLDHMAAAAGATTLVSETTGTGDRVQEYRWDVSSMFIRGAARQFDVDWRWYVAGYFNGFKQNGEWMYNSHCGYPVEVDKSKPSKRRPECGVSDSVERRVCYFAYLNGAGGIEMEAWGGNFFVYDEKTGKVGLSPRGRNFSDFHDFTAAHPDRGAPYAPVAVLVPIAQGYNTCGGKAWGFCPYTPADHMIDGIFFTLCPGWDKRTLYSKGREGLLHNSKFAMMHDVLVPDTPQKREDFLKALDCYPAAILAGDHPASEELVSRMKHYVSEGGTLVLNSAYLERGFGGDFTGVDATGSRFECSGSFTDDFGKTHEVKGEYDCLELKPASSAAKVLLRDGKGRILATRFRYGKGIVVTVSPLWMAPRFTSGDAAVVKTRLGQIRFPFAEYVLGRLQRDLFPFKVEGDCQYGANRRKDGWWLWVMNNNGITKYADRHQIVDPAAASDISVDLGKVKASKVRELIGGSEIAVAGGKFDFTVKPGEVAIFEIAE
;
A
#
# COMPACT_ATOMS: atom_id res chain seq x y z
N MET A 1 -30.72 -1.71 27.60
CA MET A 1 -29.49 -2.32 28.12
C MET A 1 -28.31 -1.57 27.48
N LYS A 2 -27.65 -0.68 28.22
CA LYS A 2 -26.65 0.24 27.70
C LYS A 2 -25.34 -0.52 27.45
N MET A 3 -24.97 -0.77 26.21
CA MET A 3 -23.61 -1.19 25.84
C MET A 3 -22.69 -0.01 25.91
N LYS A 4 -21.83 0.05 26.90
CA LYS A 4 -20.68 0.94 26.94
C LYS A 4 -19.63 0.40 25.94
N SER A 5 -19.47 1.03 24.80
CA SER A 5 -18.32 0.85 23.94
C SER A 5 -17.14 1.56 24.59
N ILE A 6 -16.23 0.79 25.15
CA ILE A 6 -15.01 1.29 25.79
C ILE A 6 -14.02 1.65 24.70
N GLY A 7 -13.54 2.90 24.75
CA GLY A 7 -12.48 3.40 23.87
C GLY A 7 -11.16 2.63 24.05
N PHE A 8 -10.82 1.85 23.04
CA PHE A 8 -9.76 0.83 23.08
C PHE A 8 -8.36 1.36 22.72
N MET A 9 -8.18 2.65 22.61
CA MET A 9 -6.93 3.22 22.06
C MET A 9 -6.07 4.05 23.03
N ALA A 10 -6.41 4.14 24.31
CA ALA A 10 -5.69 5.01 25.25
C ALA A 10 -4.49 4.37 25.97
N LEU A 11 -4.14 3.09 25.70
CA LEU A 11 -3.17 2.36 26.53
C LEU A 11 -1.79 2.09 25.87
N LEU A 12 -1.54 2.58 24.68
CA LEU A 12 -0.25 2.31 23.97
C LEU A 12 0.88 3.31 24.27
N ALA A 13 0.68 4.27 25.18
CA ALA A 13 1.66 5.33 25.43
C ALA A 13 2.54 5.15 26.68
N ALA A 14 2.39 4.09 27.45
CA ALA A 14 3.03 4.01 28.76
C ALA A 14 3.74 2.67 29.05
N ALA A 15 4.62 2.19 28.18
CA ALA A 15 5.55 1.13 28.55
C ALA A 15 6.87 1.23 27.77
N ALA A 16 7.71 2.16 28.16
CA ALA A 16 9.09 2.21 27.72
C ALA A 16 9.99 2.66 28.88
N VAL A 17 10.41 1.72 29.73
CA VAL A 17 11.61 1.90 30.56
C VAL A 17 12.27 0.53 30.74
N GLY A 18 13.54 0.43 30.28
CA GLY A 18 14.66 -0.28 30.87
C GLY A 18 14.77 -1.78 30.73
N CYS A 19 15.76 -2.22 29.98
CA CYS A 19 16.94 -2.96 30.51
C CYS A 19 17.83 -3.44 29.36
N SER A 20 19.11 -3.20 29.50
CA SER A 20 20.19 -3.71 28.64
C SER A 20 20.76 -4.99 29.25
N GLU A 21 20.88 -6.05 28.45
CA GLU A 21 21.94 -7.06 28.66
C GLU A 21 22.23 -7.81 27.35
N LYS A 22 23.52 -8.03 27.13
CA LYS A 22 24.08 -8.70 25.94
C LYS A 22 24.07 -10.21 26.15
N THR A 23 23.64 -10.95 25.16
CA THR A 23 23.95 -12.39 25.05
C THR A 23 24.20 -12.77 23.60
N GLU A 24 25.37 -13.34 23.32
CA GLU A 24 25.74 -13.92 22.02
C GLU A 24 25.06 -15.28 21.84
N VAL A 25 24.49 -15.50 20.64
CA VAL A 25 23.95 -16.81 20.25
C VAL A 25 24.56 -17.25 18.91
N LYS A 26 25.20 -18.42 18.93
CA LYS A 26 25.75 -19.13 17.78
C LYS A 26 24.65 -19.77 16.95
N SER A 27 24.75 -19.63 15.63
CA SER A 27 23.84 -20.24 14.68
C SER A 27 24.26 -21.64 14.26
N ALA A 28 23.30 -22.55 14.20
CA ALA A 28 23.41 -23.81 13.48
C ALA A 28 22.14 -24.04 12.66
N CYS A 29 22.24 -24.04 11.33
CA CYS A 29 21.22 -24.55 10.45
C CYS A 29 21.88 -25.35 9.32
N GLY A 30 21.62 -26.66 9.31
CA GLY A 30 21.90 -27.53 8.17
C GLY A 30 20.67 -27.67 7.28
N CYS A 31 20.83 -27.49 5.99
CA CYS A 31 19.83 -27.84 5.00
C CYS A 31 20.47 -28.61 3.85
N GLY A 32 19.90 -29.80 3.57
CA GLY A 32 20.33 -30.69 2.51
C GLY A 32 19.80 -30.22 1.13
N THR A 33 20.63 -30.44 0.13
CA THR A 33 20.42 -30.14 -1.29
C THR A 33 19.67 -31.23 -2.01
N ALA A 34 18.67 -30.90 -2.80
CA ALA A 34 18.15 -31.71 -3.90
C ALA A 34 18.25 -30.91 -5.20
N ALA A 35 19.06 -31.45 -6.14
CA ALA A 35 19.25 -30.89 -7.47
C ALA A 35 18.22 -31.47 -8.44
N GLY A 36 17.43 -30.61 -9.08
CA GLY A 36 16.59 -30.93 -10.22
C GLY A 36 16.77 -29.87 -11.29
N GLY A 37 17.42 -30.27 -12.42
CA GLY A 37 17.68 -29.35 -13.53
C GLY A 37 16.42 -29.06 -14.35
N HIS A 38 16.12 -27.81 -14.54
CA HIS A 38 15.20 -27.33 -15.56
C HIS A 38 15.93 -26.37 -16.49
N GLU A 39 15.85 -26.63 -17.81
CA GLU A 39 16.33 -25.73 -18.84
C GLU A 39 15.54 -24.41 -18.80
N GLU A 40 16.22 -23.32 -18.43
CA GLU A 40 15.70 -21.97 -18.48
C GLU A 40 15.72 -21.42 -19.92
N LYS A 41 14.57 -21.08 -20.46
CA LYS A 41 14.48 -20.19 -21.61
C LYS A 41 14.91 -18.78 -21.19
N THR A 42 16.13 -18.40 -21.52
CA THR A 42 16.64 -17.05 -21.34
C THR A 42 15.88 -16.07 -22.22
N VAL A 43 15.10 -15.21 -21.62
CA VAL A 43 14.54 -14.03 -22.29
C VAL A 43 15.68 -13.03 -22.49
N SER A 44 16.14 -12.86 -23.73
CA SER A 44 17.21 -11.91 -24.06
C SER A 44 16.74 -10.48 -23.86
N ARG A 45 17.43 -9.74 -23.01
CA ARG A 45 17.17 -8.34 -22.73
C ARG A 45 17.97 -7.43 -23.66
N PRO A 46 17.40 -6.31 -24.22
CA PRO A 46 18.15 -5.40 -25.06
C PRO A 46 19.27 -4.69 -24.30
N VAL A 47 20.39 -4.51 -24.93
CA VAL A 47 21.58 -3.85 -24.36
C VAL A 47 21.36 -2.33 -24.38
N ALA A 48 21.48 -1.67 -23.22
CA ALA A 48 21.41 -0.21 -23.14
C ALA A 48 22.70 0.45 -23.65
N GLY A 49 22.57 1.50 -24.48
CA GLY A 49 23.68 2.35 -24.87
C GLY A 49 24.26 3.18 -23.72
N GLU A 50 25.46 3.71 -23.85
CA GLU A 50 26.05 4.62 -22.86
C GLU A 50 25.19 5.89 -22.73
N GLY A 51 24.57 6.08 -21.57
CA GLY A 51 23.70 7.22 -21.27
C GLY A 51 22.22 6.89 -21.23
N GLU A 52 21.82 5.73 -21.72
CA GLU A 52 20.44 5.27 -21.70
C GLU A 52 20.31 4.03 -20.79
N ILE A 53 19.74 4.22 -19.60
CA ILE A 53 19.03 3.12 -18.96
C ILE A 53 17.82 2.94 -19.85
N ALA A 54 18.00 2.05 -20.78
CA ALA A 54 17.16 1.76 -21.92
C ALA A 54 15.75 2.39 -21.89
N ALA A 55 15.56 3.43 -22.68
CA ALA A 55 14.29 3.72 -23.33
C ALA A 55 13.65 2.49 -24.02
N ALA A 56 14.42 1.40 -24.21
CA ALA A 56 14.01 0.14 -24.81
C ALA A 56 13.11 -0.74 -23.91
N ARG A 57 12.80 -0.32 -22.67
CA ARG A 57 11.97 -1.11 -21.76
C ARG A 57 10.75 -0.38 -21.23
N LEU A 58 10.17 0.42 -22.08
CA LEU A 58 8.79 0.85 -21.91
C LEU A 58 7.81 -0.35 -21.96
N ASP A 59 8.25 -1.47 -22.53
CA ASP A 59 7.55 -2.77 -22.50
C ASP A 59 8.01 -3.59 -21.29
N LEU A 60 7.61 -3.15 -20.09
CA LEU A 60 7.52 -4.12 -19.00
C LEU A 60 6.60 -5.24 -19.51
N PRO A 61 7.04 -6.52 -19.48
CA PRO A 61 6.16 -7.59 -19.89
C PRO A 61 4.85 -7.42 -19.13
N GLU A 62 3.74 -7.43 -19.87
CA GLU A 62 2.40 -7.43 -19.31
C GLU A 62 2.27 -8.67 -18.42
N ARG A 63 2.76 -8.60 -17.22
CA ARG A 63 2.23 -9.47 -16.19
C ARG A 63 0.84 -8.95 -15.93
N HIS A 64 -0.12 -9.80 -16.07
CA HIS A 64 -1.48 -9.51 -15.67
C HIS A 64 -1.50 -9.34 -14.16
N PHE A 65 -1.22 -8.12 -13.71
CA PHE A 65 -1.28 -7.75 -12.30
C PHE A 65 -2.70 -7.78 -11.74
N LEU A 66 -3.67 -8.03 -12.59
CA LEU A 66 -5.07 -8.09 -12.25
C LEU A 66 -5.64 -9.39 -12.81
N ARG A 67 -6.03 -10.30 -11.94
CA ARG A 67 -6.88 -11.42 -12.35
C ARG A 67 -8.22 -10.86 -12.79
N LYS A 68 -8.60 -11.14 -14.03
CA LYS A 68 -9.93 -10.75 -14.52
C LYS A 68 -11.01 -11.46 -13.72
N THR A 69 -11.67 -10.74 -12.84
CA THR A 69 -12.84 -11.25 -12.14
C THR A 69 -14.04 -11.12 -13.05
N MET A 70 -14.63 -12.26 -13.45
CA MET A 70 -15.81 -12.31 -14.34
C MET A 70 -15.64 -11.48 -15.63
N GLY A 71 -14.44 -11.53 -16.22
CA GLY A 71 -14.13 -10.89 -17.50
C GLY A 71 -13.83 -9.39 -17.46
N ARG A 72 -13.78 -8.79 -16.28
CA ARG A 72 -13.41 -7.38 -16.09
C ARG A 72 -12.15 -7.25 -15.26
N ASP A 73 -11.33 -6.22 -15.54
CA ASP A 73 -10.11 -5.91 -14.81
C ASP A 73 -10.37 -5.08 -13.55
N TYR A 74 -11.59 -4.56 -13.42
CA TYR A 74 -11.96 -3.70 -12.30
C TYR A 74 -13.44 -3.86 -11.94
N TRP A 75 -13.71 -3.88 -10.61
CA TRP A 75 -15.06 -3.89 -10.07
C TRP A 75 -15.18 -2.94 -8.87
N THR A 76 -16.31 -2.26 -8.76
CA THR A 76 -16.70 -1.63 -7.51
C THR A 76 -17.50 -2.62 -6.68
N TYR A 77 -17.17 -2.73 -5.40
CA TYR A 77 -17.87 -3.60 -4.46
C TYR A 77 -18.53 -2.77 -3.38
N PHE A 78 -19.81 -3.05 -3.12
CA PHE A 78 -20.53 -2.45 -2.00
C PHE A 78 -20.76 -3.46 -0.90
N TYR A 79 -20.54 -3.03 0.33
CA TYR A 79 -20.83 -3.84 1.50
C TYR A 79 -22.35 -3.93 1.69
N SER A 80 -22.86 -5.16 1.79
CA SER A 80 -24.22 -5.42 2.22
C SER A 80 -24.27 -5.56 3.73
N TRP A 81 -24.50 -4.47 4.42
CA TRP A 81 -24.63 -4.51 5.87
C TRP A 81 -26.00 -5.07 6.30
N LYS A 82 -26.00 -6.13 7.08
CA LYS A 82 -27.20 -6.62 7.77
C LYS A 82 -27.17 -6.16 9.22
N PHE A 83 -27.74 -5.01 9.58
CA PHE A 83 -27.62 -4.71 10.98
C PHE A 83 -28.62 -3.80 11.63
N SER A 84 -28.79 -4.07 12.90
CA SER A 84 -29.25 -3.30 14.06
C SER A 84 -28.60 -1.91 14.25
N ASP A 85 -27.66 -1.50 13.42
CA ASP A 85 -27.13 -0.15 13.33
C ASP A 85 -28.11 0.73 12.55
N PRO A 86 -28.39 1.98 12.96
CA PRO A 86 -29.25 2.92 12.20
C PRO A 86 -28.85 3.11 10.73
N MET A 87 -27.63 2.72 10.34
CA MET A 87 -27.19 2.67 8.95
C MET A 87 -27.94 1.66 8.08
N VAL A 88 -28.60 0.68 8.67
CA VAL A 88 -29.12 -0.50 8.00
C VAL A 88 -30.63 -0.47 7.73
N LYS A 89 -31.31 0.52 8.23
CA LYS A 89 -32.66 0.80 7.69
C LYS A 89 -32.64 1.20 6.20
N LEU A 90 -31.45 1.09 5.60
CA LEU A 90 -31.21 1.14 4.17
C LEU A 90 -31.60 -0.16 3.42
N GLU A 91 -32.12 -1.18 4.08
CA GLU A 91 -32.79 -2.29 3.37
C GLU A 91 -33.84 -1.74 2.38
N GLY A 92 -34.48 -0.62 2.71
CA GLY A 92 -35.38 0.08 1.79
C GLY A 92 -34.71 0.87 0.66
N ILE A 93 -33.40 1.12 0.66
CA ILE A 93 -32.75 1.80 -0.47
C ILE A 93 -32.56 0.86 -1.66
N TRP A 94 -32.20 -0.40 -1.42
CA TRP A 94 -32.20 -1.41 -2.48
C TRP A 94 -33.58 -1.65 -3.08
N ASP A 95 -34.63 -1.40 -2.31
CA ASP A 95 -36.03 -1.50 -2.72
C ASP A 95 -36.49 -0.21 -3.46
N SER A 96 -35.72 0.89 -3.38
CA SER A 96 -36.00 2.10 -4.15
C SER A 96 -35.59 1.91 -5.61
N PRO A 97 -36.55 1.94 -6.57
CA PRO A 97 -36.20 1.80 -8.00
C PRO A 97 -35.22 2.86 -8.49
N GLU A 98 -35.27 4.05 -7.91
CA GLU A 98 -34.36 5.13 -8.28
C GLU A 98 -32.90 4.78 -7.91
N VAL A 99 -32.68 4.16 -6.76
CA VAL A 99 -31.34 3.75 -6.29
C VAL A 99 -30.88 2.46 -6.98
N ALA A 100 -31.73 1.45 -7.01
CA ALA A 100 -31.40 0.15 -7.63
C ALA A 100 -31.09 0.29 -9.13
N ASN A 101 -31.62 1.32 -9.78
CA ASN A 101 -31.40 1.60 -11.20
C ASN A 101 -30.16 2.44 -11.50
N LEU A 102 -29.45 2.96 -10.49
CA LEU A 102 -28.19 3.68 -10.74
C LEU A 102 -27.15 2.74 -11.36
N PRO A 103 -26.43 3.17 -12.41
CA PRO A 103 -25.41 2.34 -13.08
C PRO A 103 -24.40 1.74 -12.10
N MET A 104 -23.93 2.51 -11.14
CA MET A 104 -22.96 2.07 -10.15
C MET A 104 -23.44 0.88 -9.30
N PHE A 105 -24.75 0.70 -9.11
CA PHE A 105 -25.33 -0.45 -8.41
C PHE A 105 -25.75 -1.59 -9.33
N LYS A 106 -26.14 -1.29 -10.57
CA LYS A 106 -26.44 -2.34 -11.55
C LYS A 106 -25.21 -3.16 -11.90
N ASP A 107 -24.06 -2.53 -11.91
CA ASP A 107 -22.78 -3.09 -12.36
C ASP A 107 -21.75 -3.30 -11.25
N CYS A 108 -22.16 -3.39 -9.98
CA CYS A 108 -21.26 -3.61 -8.86
C CYS A 108 -21.11 -5.08 -8.48
N GLY A 109 -19.99 -5.39 -7.83
CA GLY A 109 -19.85 -6.56 -7.00
C GLY A 109 -20.38 -6.30 -5.58
N ILE A 110 -20.52 -7.35 -4.80
CA ILE A 110 -21.08 -7.27 -3.46
C ILE A 110 -20.09 -7.90 -2.47
N VAL A 111 -19.81 -7.20 -1.38
CA VAL A 111 -19.23 -7.79 -0.18
C VAL A 111 -20.36 -8.08 0.77
N TYR A 112 -20.71 -9.34 0.90
CA TYR A 112 -21.79 -9.74 1.80
C TYR A 112 -21.23 -10.05 3.19
N TRP A 113 -21.61 -9.22 4.15
CA TRP A 113 -21.24 -9.41 5.54
C TRP A 113 -22.42 -9.97 6.35
N SER A 114 -22.24 -11.17 6.89
CA SER A 114 -23.29 -11.88 7.63
C SER A 114 -23.47 -11.46 9.06
N GLY A 115 -22.63 -10.58 9.55
CA GLY A 115 -22.51 -10.41 10.99
C GLY A 115 -21.82 -11.58 11.68
N LYS A 116 -22.17 -11.82 12.92
CA LYS A 116 -21.54 -12.89 13.72
C LYS A 116 -22.15 -14.24 13.34
N LEU A 117 -21.37 -15.06 12.63
CA LEU A 117 -21.74 -16.44 12.38
C LEU A 117 -21.64 -17.25 13.71
N HIS A 118 -22.73 -17.87 14.10
CA HIS A 118 -22.71 -18.82 15.21
C HIS A 118 -22.20 -20.16 14.68
N LEU A 119 -20.95 -20.50 15.00
CA LEU A 119 -20.37 -21.80 14.67
C LEU A 119 -20.61 -22.75 15.82
N PRO A 120 -21.37 -23.83 15.62
CA PRO A 120 -21.55 -24.87 16.66
C PRO A 120 -20.23 -25.59 16.90
N LYS A 121 -19.88 -25.89 18.14
CA LYS A 121 -18.71 -26.72 18.46
C LYS A 121 -18.77 -28.05 17.68
N GLY A 122 -17.67 -28.41 17.05
CA GLY A 122 -17.52 -29.70 16.35
C GLY A 122 -18.22 -29.82 15.00
N LYS A 123 -18.82 -28.73 14.47
CA LYS A 123 -19.27 -28.68 13.06
C LYS A 123 -18.32 -27.87 12.23
N GLY A 124 -17.99 -28.37 11.06
CA GLY A 124 -17.15 -27.66 10.08
C GLY A 124 -17.77 -26.31 9.68
N VAL A 125 -16.91 -25.30 9.51
CA VAL A 125 -17.35 -23.93 9.16
C VAL A 125 -18.13 -23.91 7.85
N TRP A 126 -17.60 -24.57 6.83
CA TRP A 126 -18.19 -24.51 5.50
C TRP A 126 -19.50 -25.26 5.40
N ARG A 127 -19.64 -26.34 6.12
CA ARG A 127 -20.92 -27.03 6.22
C ARG A 127 -21.98 -26.15 6.89
N THR A 128 -21.59 -25.43 7.93
CA THR A 128 -22.48 -24.49 8.60
C THR A 128 -22.83 -23.30 7.68
N VAL A 129 -21.87 -22.79 6.91
CA VAL A 129 -22.11 -21.74 5.92
C VAL A 129 -23.10 -22.23 4.86
N GLU A 130 -22.88 -23.40 4.28
CA GLU A 130 -23.72 -23.95 3.22
C GLU A 130 -25.14 -24.27 3.72
N GLU A 131 -25.27 -24.86 4.90
CA GLU A 131 -26.57 -25.32 5.41
C GLU A 131 -27.44 -24.19 5.99
N ASN A 132 -26.80 -23.20 6.63
CA ASN A 132 -27.55 -22.22 7.44
C ASN A 132 -27.37 -20.76 7.04
N PHE A 133 -26.25 -20.41 6.46
CA PHE A 133 -25.93 -19.02 6.16
C PHE A 133 -26.16 -18.66 4.70
N TYR A 134 -25.62 -19.45 3.79
CA TYR A 134 -25.67 -19.15 2.38
C TYR A 134 -27.08 -19.15 1.77
N PRO A 135 -28.02 -20.02 2.19
CA PRO A 135 -29.41 -19.94 1.71
C PRO A 135 -30.06 -18.58 1.96
N SER A 136 -29.85 -18.00 3.15
CA SER A 136 -30.39 -16.68 3.47
C SER A 136 -29.71 -15.54 2.68
N VAL A 137 -28.45 -15.74 2.27
CA VAL A 137 -27.73 -14.81 1.37
C VAL A 137 -28.29 -14.91 -0.04
N LEU A 138 -28.45 -16.13 -0.55
CA LEU A 138 -28.97 -16.36 -1.91
C LEU A 138 -30.35 -15.74 -2.08
N GLU A 139 -31.27 -16.02 -1.15
CA GLU A 139 -32.62 -15.44 -1.16
C GLU A 139 -32.60 -13.90 -1.28
N LYS A 140 -31.73 -13.26 -0.49
CA LYS A 140 -31.60 -11.79 -0.54
C LYS A 140 -30.98 -11.27 -1.82
N LEU A 141 -29.97 -11.95 -2.35
CA LEU A 141 -29.34 -11.61 -3.60
C LEU A 141 -30.29 -11.81 -4.79
N GLU A 142 -31.09 -12.87 -4.72
CA GLU A 142 -32.12 -13.16 -5.73
C GLU A 142 -33.22 -12.09 -5.71
N ASN A 143 -33.73 -11.77 -4.54
CA ASN A 143 -34.71 -10.71 -4.34
C ASN A 143 -34.20 -9.33 -4.78
N ALA A 144 -32.92 -9.06 -4.59
CA ALA A 144 -32.26 -7.82 -5.04
C ALA A 144 -31.87 -7.84 -6.54
N GLY A 145 -32.12 -8.93 -7.26
CA GLY A 145 -31.72 -9.06 -8.68
C GLY A 145 -30.21 -9.05 -8.90
N THR A 146 -29.43 -9.39 -7.86
CA THR A 146 -27.96 -9.34 -7.87
C THR A 146 -27.32 -10.72 -7.96
N LEU A 147 -28.14 -11.77 -8.11
CA LEU A 147 -27.66 -13.14 -8.31
C LEU A 147 -26.80 -13.21 -9.57
N GLY A 148 -25.61 -13.81 -9.45
CA GLY A 148 -24.64 -13.90 -10.56
C GLY A 148 -23.60 -12.80 -10.66
N ARG A 149 -23.67 -11.77 -9.79
CA ARG A 149 -22.59 -10.76 -9.67
C ARG A 149 -21.41 -11.29 -8.87
N PRO A 150 -20.20 -10.68 -9.00
CA PRO A 150 -19.08 -11.05 -8.16
C PRO A 150 -19.42 -10.84 -6.69
N LEU A 151 -19.28 -11.90 -5.90
CA LEU A 151 -19.62 -11.91 -4.50
C LEU A 151 -18.39 -12.23 -3.66
N THR A 152 -18.09 -11.36 -2.71
CA THR A 152 -17.19 -11.64 -1.60
C THR A 152 -18.01 -12.01 -0.38
N LEU A 153 -17.85 -13.23 0.12
CA LEU A 153 -18.45 -13.62 1.39
C LEU A 153 -17.55 -13.19 2.53
N MET A 154 -18.08 -12.39 3.42
CA MET A 154 -17.39 -12.00 4.65
C MET A 154 -18.19 -12.48 5.86
N PHE A 155 -17.55 -13.23 6.74
CA PHE A 155 -18.17 -13.65 7.97
C PHE A 155 -17.19 -13.60 9.14
N HIS A 156 -17.71 -13.19 10.30
CA HIS A 156 -16.97 -13.20 11.53
C HIS A 156 -17.42 -14.38 12.39
N PRO A 157 -16.52 -15.24 12.85
CA PRO A 157 -16.81 -16.15 13.93
C PRO A 157 -17.32 -15.37 15.15
N LYS A 158 -18.18 -15.96 15.94
CA LYS A 158 -18.80 -15.32 17.11
C LYS A 158 -17.79 -14.69 18.09
N CYS A 159 -16.60 -15.26 18.18
CA CYS A 159 -15.45 -14.64 18.85
C CYS A 159 -14.71 -13.78 17.80
N ARG A 160 -14.69 -12.51 18.00
CA ARG A 160 -14.10 -11.52 17.09
C ARG A 160 -12.61 -11.74 16.83
N TYR A 161 -11.95 -12.59 17.62
CA TYR A 161 -10.51 -12.81 17.58
C TYR A 161 -10.19 -14.30 17.74
N LEU A 162 -9.77 -14.93 16.64
CA LEU A 162 -8.90 -16.09 16.62
C LEU A 162 -9.41 -17.48 17.11
N PRO A 163 -10.71 -17.84 17.13
CA PRO A 163 -11.08 -19.21 17.53
C PRO A 163 -10.39 -20.27 16.66
N ALA A 164 -10.25 -19.97 15.37
CA ALA A 164 -9.58 -20.86 14.44
C ALA A 164 -8.06 -20.93 14.68
N LEU A 165 -7.41 -19.81 14.98
CA LEU A 165 -5.97 -19.77 15.28
C LEU A 165 -5.59 -20.57 16.53
N VAL A 166 -6.49 -20.67 17.49
CA VAL A 166 -6.28 -21.47 18.71
C VAL A 166 -6.92 -22.86 18.65
N GLY A 167 -7.43 -23.27 17.48
CA GLY A 167 -7.96 -24.62 17.27
C GLY A 167 -9.37 -24.85 17.82
N GLU A 168 -10.19 -23.79 17.99
CA GLU A 168 -11.57 -23.92 18.48
C GLU A 168 -12.60 -24.12 17.35
N VAL A 169 -12.20 -23.93 16.10
CA VAL A 169 -13.06 -24.03 14.92
C VAL A 169 -12.40 -24.95 13.90
N ASP A 170 -13.16 -25.94 13.45
CA ASP A 170 -12.78 -26.80 12.33
C ASP A 170 -13.30 -26.20 11.03
N LEU A 171 -12.43 -25.99 10.06
CA LEU A 171 -12.71 -25.30 8.81
C LEU A 171 -13.02 -26.20 7.62
N ASP A 172 -13.05 -27.51 7.84
CA ASP A 172 -13.44 -28.58 6.90
C ASP A 172 -13.25 -28.26 5.38
N TYR A 173 -12.03 -28.41 4.95
CA TYR A 173 -11.53 -27.99 3.63
C TYR A 173 -12.26 -28.60 2.44
N ASP A 174 -12.61 -29.86 2.52
CA ASP A 174 -13.30 -30.53 1.41
C ASP A 174 -14.69 -29.96 1.18
N ASN A 175 -15.38 -29.58 2.25
CA ASN A 175 -16.64 -28.87 2.15
C ASN A 175 -16.47 -27.46 1.56
N TYR A 176 -15.36 -26.76 1.85
CA TYR A 176 -15.05 -25.50 1.21
C TYR A 176 -14.92 -25.64 -0.31
N LYS A 177 -14.12 -26.61 -0.78
CA LYS A 177 -13.94 -26.86 -2.22
C LYS A 177 -15.25 -27.19 -2.90
N ALA A 178 -16.05 -28.05 -2.28
CA ALA A 178 -17.36 -28.40 -2.80
C ALA A 178 -18.30 -27.19 -2.88
N PHE A 179 -18.30 -26.36 -1.83
CA PHE A 179 -19.06 -25.10 -1.77
C PHE A 179 -18.64 -24.14 -2.89
N LYS A 180 -17.34 -23.86 -3.06
CA LYS A 180 -16.82 -22.99 -4.11
C LYS A 180 -17.17 -23.48 -5.51
N LYS A 181 -17.12 -24.78 -5.74
CA LYS A 181 -17.49 -25.39 -7.03
C LYS A 181 -18.95 -25.18 -7.38
N LYS A 182 -19.83 -25.21 -6.37
CA LYS A 182 -21.29 -24.97 -6.55
C LYS A 182 -21.60 -23.50 -6.81
N HIS A 183 -20.78 -22.58 -6.32
CA HIS A 183 -21.06 -21.14 -6.33
C HIS A 183 -19.94 -20.34 -7.00
N PRO A 184 -19.81 -20.41 -8.33
CA PRO A 184 -18.70 -19.79 -9.08
C PRO A 184 -18.70 -18.25 -9.04
N ASN A 185 -19.83 -17.62 -8.73
CA ASN A 185 -19.93 -16.18 -8.54
C ASN A 185 -19.29 -15.68 -7.23
N ILE A 186 -18.96 -16.59 -6.30
CA ILE A 186 -18.17 -16.25 -5.12
C ILE A 186 -16.72 -16.11 -5.54
N THR A 187 -16.27 -14.87 -5.70
CA THR A 187 -14.93 -14.56 -6.20
C THR A 187 -13.90 -14.49 -5.08
N ALA A 188 -14.35 -14.24 -3.86
CA ALA A 188 -13.48 -14.23 -2.69
C ALA A 188 -14.25 -14.61 -1.42
N VAL A 189 -13.54 -15.16 -0.47
CA VAL A 189 -14.04 -15.45 0.88
C VAL A 189 -13.15 -14.76 1.89
N ARG A 190 -13.77 -14.10 2.87
CA ARG A 190 -13.10 -13.37 3.94
C ARG A 190 -13.60 -13.87 5.26
N VAL A 191 -12.74 -14.56 6.00
CA VAL A 191 -13.13 -15.16 7.30
C VAL A 191 -12.97 -14.18 8.44
N GLN A 192 -12.11 -13.20 8.28
CA GLN A 192 -11.87 -12.15 9.27
C GLN A 192 -11.49 -10.85 8.59
N SER A 193 -11.58 -9.73 9.30
CA SER A 193 -11.10 -8.43 8.87
C SER A 193 -9.97 -7.92 9.77
N GLU A 194 -9.17 -7.00 9.26
CA GLU A 194 -8.18 -6.26 10.05
C GLU A 194 -7.03 -7.12 10.62
N TRP A 195 -6.42 -7.96 9.79
CA TRP A 195 -5.35 -8.89 10.19
C TRP A 195 -4.18 -8.25 10.94
N GLY A 196 -3.82 -7.03 10.61
CA GLY A 196 -2.79 -6.31 11.32
C GLY A 196 -3.17 -5.97 12.76
N VAL A 197 -4.45 -5.72 13.00
CA VAL A 197 -5.00 -5.53 14.34
C VAL A 197 -4.95 -6.84 15.11
N GLU A 198 -5.15 -7.97 14.45
CA GLU A 198 -5.20 -9.27 15.11
C GLU A 198 -3.84 -9.75 15.62
N LEU A 199 -2.74 -9.48 14.92
CA LEU A 199 -1.40 -9.70 15.47
C LEU A 199 -1.20 -8.93 16.80
N VAL A 200 -1.76 -7.73 16.90
CA VAL A 200 -1.75 -6.96 18.16
C VAL A 200 -2.73 -7.53 19.17
N GLN A 201 -3.86 -8.14 18.72
CA GLN A 201 -4.87 -8.71 19.61
C GLN A 201 -4.35 -9.93 20.38
N ILE A 202 -3.40 -10.71 19.86
CA ILE A 202 -2.73 -11.77 20.61
C ILE A 202 -2.08 -11.18 21.87
N MET A 203 -1.42 -10.03 21.73
CA MET A 203 -0.80 -9.32 22.84
C MET A 203 -1.84 -8.80 23.85
N LEU A 204 -2.96 -8.28 23.36
CA LEU A 204 -4.00 -7.68 24.19
C LEU A 204 -4.99 -8.72 24.74
N GLY A 205 -5.26 -9.77 23.98
CA GLY A 205 -6.26 -10.79 24.29
C GLY A 205 -5.98 -11.57 25.58
N ARG A 206 -4.69 -11.75 25.91
CA ARG A 206 -4.27 -12.40 27.17
C ARG A 206 -4.84 -11.73 28.42
N ASN A 207 -5.05 -10.44 28.37
CA ASN A 207 -5.56 -9.63 29.48
C ASN A 207 -7.04 -9.27 29.35
N ASP A 208 -7.70 -9.68 28.26
CA ASP A 208 -9.09 -9.32 28.00
C ASP A 208 -10.03 -10.16 28.88
N LYS A 209 -10.65 -9.48 29.83
CA LYS A 209 -11.60 -10.11 30.79
C LYS A 209 -12.87 -10.66 30.12
N ARG A 210 -13.12 -10.34 28.86
CA ARG A 210 -14.25 -10.88 28.08
C ARG A 210 -13.99 -12.28 27.56
N HIS A 211 -12.73 -12.73 27.55
CA HIS A 211 -12.35 -14.08 27.16
C HIS A 211 -12.43 -15.05 28.35
N SER A 212 -12.68 -16.33 28.05
CA SER A 212 -12.62 -17.37 29.05
C SER A 212 -11.20 -17.53 29.61
N PRO A 213 -11.02 -18.06 30.83
CA PRO A 213 -9.67 -18.33 31.35
C PRO A 213 -8.83 -19.22 30.43
N GLU A 214 -9.45 -20.24 29.81
CA GLU A 214 -8.80 -21.18 28.91
C GLU A 214 -8.30 -20.47 27.64
N LEU A 215 -9.12 -19.61 27.05
CA LEU A 215 -8.72 -18.83 25.87
C LEU A 215 -7.59 -17.86 26.21
N ARG A 216 -7.64 -17.20 27.36
CA ARG A 216 -6.56 -16.33 27.83
C ARG A 216 -5.25 -17.10 28.07
N ALA A 217 -5.32 -18.33 28.59
CA ALA A 217 -4.18 -19.19 28.75
C ALA A 217 -3.49 -19.50 27.40
N LYS A 218 -4.26 -19.78 26.35
CA LYS A 218 -3.74 -19.97 24.99
C LYS A 218 -3.07 -18.71 24.44
N PHE A 219 -3.65 -17.54 24.68
CA PHE A 219 -3.00 -16.27 24.28
C PHE A 219 -1.71 -16.02 25.06
N ASN A 220 -1.67 -16.36 26.35
CA ASN A 220 -0.43 -16.26 27.11
C ASN A 220 0.66 -17.19 26.57
N GLU A 221 0.32 -18.43 26.25
CA GLU A 221 1.26 -19.38 25.66
C GLU A 221 1.89 -18.83 24.35
N ILE A 222 1.06 -18.25 23.47
CA ILE A 222 1.55 -17.65 22.21
C ILE A 222 2.38 -16.39 22.51
N TYR A 223 1.92 -15.56 23.44
CA TYR A 223 2.60 -14.33 23.82
C TYR A 223 3.97 -14.61 24.42
N ASP A 224 4.07 -15.58 25.33
CA ASP A 224 5.31 -15.88 26.06
C ASP A 224 6.33 -16.61 25.19
N ARG A 225 5.91 -17.15 24.04
CA ARG A 225 6.78 -17.85 23.09
C ARG A 225 7.75 -16.91 22.37
N TYR A 226 7.39 -15.63 22.21
CA TYR A 226 8.14 -14.66 21.40
C TYR A 226 8.41 -13.37 22.16
N SER A 227 9.61 -12.81 21.97
CA SER A 227 9.90 -11.46 22.42
C SER A 227 9.24 -10.43 21.52
N TRP A 228 8.49 -9.51 22.08
CA TRP A 228 7.76 -8.47 21.34
C TRP A 228 8.64 -7.31 20.88
N THR A 229 9.82 -7.19 21.43
CA THR A 229 10.80 -6.15 21.07
C THR A 229 11.94 -6.68 20.19
N ASN A 230 12.05 -8.00 20.03
CA ASN A 230 12.99 -8.63 19.13
C ASN A 230 12.39 -8.75 17.72
N ARG A 231 13.08 -8.23 16.74
CA ARG A 231 12.65 -8.18 15.34
C ARG A 231 12.46 -9.56 14.71
N TYR A 232 13.39 -10.46 14.98
CA TYR A 232 13.31 -11.82 14.43
C TYR A 232 12.21 -12.65 15.10
N ASP A 233 11.99 -12.48 16.39
CA ASP A 233 10.88 -13.13 17.08
C ASP A 233 9.53 -12.61 16.55
N ARG A 234 9.43 -11.30 16.26
CA ARG A 234 8.25 -10.73 15.61
C ARG A 234 8.02 -11.30 14.21
N LEU A 235 9.09 -11.48 13.45
CA LEU A 235 9.03 -12.13 12.14
C LEU A 235 8.55 -13.58 12.27
N GLN A 236 9.09 -14.35 13.20
CA GLN A 236 8.66 -15.74 13.46
C GLN A 236 7.20 -15.81 13.92
N GLN A 237 6.76 -14.88 14.73
CA GLN A 237 5.37 -14.77 15.13
C GLN A 237 4.46 -14.49 13.92
N ALA A 238 4.87 -13.58 13.04
CA ALA A 238 4.11 -13.28 11.84
C ALA A 238 4.04 -14.50 10.90
N TYR A 239 5.12 -15.25 10.73
CA TYR A 239 5.11 -16.49 9.96
C TYR A 239 4.24 -17.57 10.59
N TRP A 240 4.32 -17.77 11.90
CA TRP A 240 3.43 -18.70 12.60
C TRP A 240 1.97 -18.32 12.33
N TYR A 241 1.66 -17.06 12.45
CA TYR A 241 0.32 -16.53 12.20
C TYR A 241 -0.14 -16.79 10.75
N MET A 242 0.71 -16.47 9.75
CA MET A 242 0.38 -16.70 8.35
C MET A 242 0.29 -18.16 7.97
N ASN A 243 1.16 -19.01 8.52
CA ASN A 243 1.07 -20.45 8.30
C ASN A 243 -0.20 -21.04 8.92
N ARG A 244 -0.56 -20.59 10.11
CA ARG A 244 -1.81 -21.00 10.73
C ARG A 244 -3.02 -20.48 9.96
N HIS A 245 -2.93 -19.28 9.44
CA HIS A 245 -3.92 -18.73 8.52
C HIS A 245 -4.06 -19.58 7.27
N LYS A 246 -2.94 -19.98 6.67
CA LYS A 246 -2.92 -20.88 5.49
C LYS A 246 -3.57 -22.24 5.78
N GLU A 247 -3.35 -22.82 6.94
CA GLU A 247 -4.01 -24.06 7.36
C GLU A 247 -5.52 -23.90 7.49
N ILE A 248 -5.97 -22.71 7.86
CA ILE A 248 -7.34 -22.38 8.14
C ILE A 248 -8.08 -21.91 6.88
N HIS A 249 -7.39 -21.14 6.06
CA HIS A 249 -7.92 -20.48 4.87
C HIS A 249 -7.21 -21.03 3.64
N TYR A 250 -7.87 -21.61 2.78
CA TYR A 250 -7.33 -22.37 1.67
C TYR A 250 -7.04 -21.50 0.44
N ASN A 251 -6.01 -21.85 -0.26
CA ASN A 251 -5.33 -21.12 -1.33
C ASN A 251 -6.18 -20.71 -2.55
N ASP A 252 -7.48 -20.97 -2.56
CA ASP A 252 -8.33 -20.72 -3.73
C ASP A 252 -9.29 -19.53 -3.51
N ASN A 253 -8.92 -18.36 -4.02
CA ASN A 253 -9.73 -17.14 -4.02
C ASN A 253 -9.97 -16.54 -2.61
N GLU A 254 -8.95 -16.52 -1.80
CA GLU A 254 -9.01 -15.95 -0.48
C GLU A 254 -8.59 -14.49 -0.47
N LEU A 255 -9.39 -13.69 0.22
CA LEU A 255 -9.15 -12.29 0.41
C LEU A 255 -8.45 -12.06 1.74
N PHE A 256 -7.27 -11.46 1.69
CA PHE A 256 -6.52 -11.03 2.85
C PHE A 256 -6.58 -9.52 3.00
N GLU A 257 -7.05 -9.05 4.14
CA GLU A 257 -7.08 -7.63 4.47
C GLU A 257 -5.93 -7.23 5.36
N SER A 258 -5.07 -6.35 4.86
CA SER A 258 -4.05 -5.67 5.65
C SER A 258 -4.62 -4.38 6.25
N PHE A 259 -4.62 -4.29 7.56
CA PHE A 259 -5.06 -3.13 8.30
C PHE A 259 -4.13 -2.84 9.46
N ARG A 260 -3.66 -1.61 9.58
CA ARG A 260 -2.84 -1.11 10.72
C ARG A 260 -1.60 -1.95 11.07
N SER A 261 -0.99 -2.60 10.12
CA SER A 261 0.18 -3.42 10.37
C SER A 261 1.40 -2.99 9.57
N ALA A 262 2.49 -3.68 9.81
CA ALA A 262 3.63 -3.62 8.92
C ALA A 262 3.17 -4.00 7.51
N ASN A 263 3.44 -3.17 6.52
CA ASN A 263 3.01 -3.38 5.13
C ASN A 263 3.51 -4.70 4.51
N PHE A 264 4.44 -5.39 5.15
CA PHE A 264 4.90 -6.72 4.74
C PHE A 264 3.86 -7.82 4.88
N LEU A 265 2.78 -7.61 5.62
CA LEU A 265 1.73 -8.61 5.73
C LEU A 265 1.09 -8.92 4.38
N ASP A 266 1.04 -7.97 3.45
CA ASP A 266 0.59 -8.21 2.08
C ASP A 266 1.47 -9.27 1.38
N HIS A 267 2.80 -9.12 1.47
CA HIS A 267 3.74 -10.07 0.90
C HIS A 267 3.67 -11.44 1.59
N MET A 268 3.55 -11.46 2.92
CA MET A 268 3.44 -12.71 3.67
C MET A 268 2.14 -13.45 3.35
N ALA A 269 1.04 -12.74 3.25
CA ALA A 269 -0.26 -13.32 2.91
C ALA A 269 -0.27 -13.90 1.49
N ALA A 270 0.23 -13.15 0.52
CA ALA A 270 0.35 -13.61 -0.86
C ALA A 270 1.29 -14.82 -0.98
N ALA A 271 2.44 -14.80 -0.29
CA ALA A 271 3.34 -15.95 -0.20
C ALA A 271 2.68 -17.15 0.46
N ALA A 272 1.83 -16.94 1.46
CA ALA A 272 1.06 -18.00 2.12
C ALA A 272 -0.09 -18.54 1.25
N GLY A 273 -0.49 -17.83 0.18
CA GLY A 273 -1.48 -18.31 -0.78
C GLY A 273 -2.73 -17.45 -0.93
N ALA A 274 -2.80 -16.27 -0.29
CA ALA A 274 -3.87 -15.33 -0.57
C ALA A 274 -3.88 -14.95 -2.06
N THR A 275 -5.06 -14.95 -2.66
CA THR A 275 -5.24 -14.66 -4.10
C THR A 275 -5.74 -13.25 -4.35
N THR A 276 -6.22 -12.59 -3.32
CA THR A 276 -6.63 -11.20 -3.34
C THR A 276 -6.18 -10.51 -2.06
N LEU A 277 -5.49 -9.39 -2.20
CA LEU A 277 -5.05 -8.54 -1.10
C LEU A 277 -5.99 -7.35 -0.98
N VAL A 278 -6.26 -6.89 0.24
CA VAL A 278 -7.08 -5.69 0.46
C VAL A 278 -6.38 -4.77 1.46
N SER A 279 -6.19 -3.51 1.08
CA SER A 279 -5.72 -2.48 2.01
C SER A 279 -6.87 -1.58 2.40
N GLU A 280 -7.15 -1.49 3.70
CA GLU A 280 -8.15 -0.57 4.21
C GLU A 280 -7.59 0.83 4.38
N THR A 281 -8.37 1.82 3.95
CA THR A 281 -8.10 3.24 4.17
C THR A 281 -9.16 3.83 5.06
N THR A 282 -8.78 4.25 6.24
CA THR A 282 -9.66 5.00 7.14
C THR A 282 -9.17 6.44 7.25
N GLY A 283 -10.10 7.40 7.14
CA GLY A 283 -9.85 8.76 7.60
C GLY A 283 -9.84 8.76 9.13
N THR A 284 -8.71 8.50 9.76
CA THR A 284 -8.62 8.56 11.23
C THR A 284 -8.49 10.01 11.69
N GLY A 285 -9.19 10.38 12.76
CA GLY A 285 -9.10 11.70 13.38
C GLY A 285 -7.68 12.02 13.89
N ASP A 286 -7.51 13.08 14.70
CA ASP A 286 -6.23 13.61 15.25
C ASP A 286 -5.33 12.59 15.97
N ARG A 287 -5.26 11.36 15.50
CA ARG A 287 -4.42 10.31 16.08
C ARG A 287 -3.10 10.18 15.35
N VAL A 288 -2.08 9.86 16.13
CA VAL A 288 -0.67 9.73 15.68
C VAL A 288 -0.45 8.59 14.67
N GLN A 289 -1.45 7.74 14.46
CA GLN A 289 -1.38 6.57 13.59
C GLN A 289 -2.09 6.86 12.28
N GLU A 290 -1.39 7.44 11.34
CA GLU A 290 -1.95 7.75 10.04
C GLU A 290 -1.34 6.89 8.96
N TYR A 291 -2.25 6.40 8.12
CA TYR A 291 -1.92 5.58 6.98
C TYR A 291 -1.40 6.49 5.87
N ARG A 292 -0.27 6.11 5.33
CA ARG A 292 0.25 6.70 4.11
C ARG A 292 -0.25 5.88 2.94
N TRP A 293 -1.31 6.32 2.34
CA TRP A 293 -1.94 5.60 1.23
C TRP A 293 -1.03 5.49 0.01
N ASP A 294 -0.27 6.54 -0.26
CA ASP A 294 0.75 6.58 -1.28
C ASP A 294 1.83 5.50 -1.08
N VAL A 295 2.37 5.37 0.12
CA VAL A 295 3.37 4.33 0.43
C VAL A 295 2.74 2.95 0.50
N SER A 296 1.57 2.82 1.13
CA SER A 296 0.86 1.53 1.22
C SER A 296 0.55 0.95 -0.15
N SER A 297 0.23 1.80 -1.15
CA SER A 297 0.00 1.34 -2.53
C SER A 297 1.25 0.73 -3.17
N MET A 298 2.46 1.20 -2.85
CA MET A 298 3.70 0.61 -3.35
C MET A 298 3.94 -0.79 -2.79
N PHE A 299 3.56 -1.03 -1.53
CA PHE A 299 3.68 -2.35 -0.89
C PHE A 299 2.65 -3.33 -1.45
N ILE A 300 1.37 -2.98 -1.46
CA ILE A 300 0.33 -3.90 -1.91
C ILE A 300 0.44 -4.19 -3.42
N ARG A 301 0.73 -3.18 -4.24
CA ARG A 301 0.98 -3.37 -5.67
C ARG A 301 2.24 -4.21 -5.91
N GLY A 302 3.30 -3.97 -5.15
CA GLY A 302 4.52 -4.77 -5.20
C GLY A 302 4.26 -6.23 -4.83
N ALA A 303 3.51 -6.50 -3.77
CA ALA A 303 3.11 -7.86 -3.38
C ALA A 303 2.24 -8.52 -4.46
N ALA A 304 1.25 -7.80 -4.99
CA ALA A 304 0.39 -8.30 -6.05
C ALA A 304 1.19 -8.69 -7.30
N ARG A 305 2.16 -7.87 -7.69
CA ARG A 305 3.07 -8.14 -8.81
C ARG A 305 4.04 -9.29 -8.54
N GLN A 306 4.60 -9.35 -7.34
CA GLN A 306 5.55 -10.38 -6.96
C GLN A 306 4.93 -11.77 -6.99
N PHE A 307 3.68 -11.91 -6.55
CA PHE A 307 3.02 -13.19 -6.38
C PHE A 307 1.91 -13.47 -7.41
N ASP A 308 1.72 -12.57 -8.36
CA ASP A 308 0.67 -12.66 -9.39
C ASP A 308 -0.73 -12.85 -8.77
N VAL A 309 -1.07 -11.97 -7.83
CA VAL A 309 -2.35 -11.95 -7.14
C VAL A 309 -3.08 -10.64 -7.39
N ASP A 310 -4.39 -10.64 -7.18
CA ASP A 310 -5.21 -9.45 -7.27
C ASP A 310 -5.11 -8.58 -6.01
N TRP A 311 -5.45 -7.29 -6.12
CA TRP A 311 -5.54 -6.44 -4.95
C TRP A 311 -6.69 -5.44 -5.07
N ARG A 312 -7.22 -5.05 -3.93
CA ARG A 312 -8.33 -4.12 -3.82
C ARG A 312 -8.02 -3.03 -2.81
N TRP A 313 -8.71 -1.92 -2.97
CA TRP A 313 -8.66 -0.83 -2.03
C TRP A 313 -9.98 -0.72 -1.28
N TYR A 314 -9.94 -0.86 0.02
CA TYR A 314 -11.11 -0.75 0.86
C TYR A 314 -11.22 0.68 1.40
N VAL A 315 -12.28 1.39 1.02
CA VAL A 315 -12.53 2.77 1.42
C VAL A 315 -13.56 2.78 2.53
N ALA A 316 -13.09 3.05 3.74
CA ALA A 316 -13.95 3.38 4.85
C ALA A 316 -14.17 4.90 4.84
N GLY A 317 -15.20 5.36 4.15
CA GLY A 317 -15.49 6.79 3.90
C GLY A 317 -15.90 7.59 5.13
N TYR A 318 -15.45 7.21 6.31
CA TYR A 318 -15.82 7.83 7.57
C TYR A 318 -14.63 7.94 8.54
N PHE A 319 -14.83 8.72 9.59
CA PHE A 319 -13.88 8.80 10.67
C PHE A 319 -14.08 7.76 11.75
N ASN A 320 -12.99 7.18 12.20
CA ASN A 320 -12.95 6.46 13.46
C ASN A 320 -12.84 7.43 14.64
N GLY A 321 -13.94 8.08 14.98
CA GLY A 321 -14.09 8.79 16.24
C GLY A 321 -13.27 10.09 16.37
N PHE A 322 -13.96 11.17 16.52
CA PHE A 322 -13.41 12.44 16.98
C PHE A 322 -14.26 12.94 18.16
N LYS A 323 -13.71 13.83 18.98
CA LYS A 323 -14.47 14.47 20.06
C LYS A 323 -15.05 15.79 19.58
N GLN A 324 -16.37 15.95 19.77
CA GLN A 324 -17.06 17.21 19.56
C GLN A 324 -17.87 17.53 20.82
N ASN A 325 -17.69 18.71 21.39
CA ASN A 325 -18.36 19.15 22.62
C ASN A 325 -18.26 18.13 23.78
N GLY A 326 -17.12 17.45 23.89
CA GLY A 326 -16.87 16.44 24.92
C GLY A 326 -17.41 15.02 24.63
N GLU A 327 -18.22 14.87 23.60
CA GLU A 327 -18.76 13.60 23.16
C GLU A 327 -17.93 12.97 22.03
N TRP A 328 -17.85 11.63 22.03
CA TRP A 328 -17.23 10.89 20.94
C TRP A 328 -18.20 10.75 19.78
N MET A 329 -17.83 11.31 18.64
CA MET A 329 -18.53 11.14 17.38
C MET A 329 -17.91 9.97 16.61
N TYR A 330 -18.75 9.04 16.16
CA TYR A 330 -18.37 7.84 15.42
C TYR A 330 -18.95 7.88 14.00
N ASN A 331 -18.66 6.87 13.22
CA ASN A 331 -19.14 6.65 11.85
C ASN A 331 -20.65 6.89 11.68
N SER A 332 -21.44 6.43 12.66
CA SER A 332 -22.89 6.61 12.66
C SER A 332 -23.35 8.08 12.72
N HIS A 333 -22.43 9.00 12.99
CA HIS A 333 -22.72 10.45 13.05
C HIS A 333 -22.18 11.21 11.81
N CYS A 334 -21.45 10.52 10.92
CA CYS A 334 -20.90 11.12 9.71
C CYS A 334 -21.78 10.81 8.51
N GLY A 335 -21.87 11.77 7.57
CA GLY A 335 -22.63 11.63 6.36
C GLY A 335 -23.99 12.30 6.36
N TYR A 336 -24.82 11.97 5.40
CA TYR A 336 -26.10 12.60 5.15
C TYR A 336 -27.24 11.87 5.85
N PRO A 337 -28.31 12.57 6.26
CA PRO A 337 -29.54 11.92 6.75
C PRO A 337 -30.14 11.03 5.65
N VAL A 338 -30.33 9.77 5.98
CA VAL A 338 -30.99 8.78 5.08
C VAL A 338 -32.09 8.01 5.81
N GLU A 339 -32.30 8.31 7.09
CA GLU A 339 -33.33 7.69 7.90
C GLU A 339 -34.71 8.23 7.49
N VAL A 340 -35.57 7.34 7.05
CA VAL A 340 -36.96 7.64 6.67
C VAL A 340 -37.90 7.64 7.89
N ASP A 341 -37.44 7.13 9.05
CA ASP A 341 -38.22 7.04 10.29
C ASP A 341 -38.24 8.38 11.04
N LYS A 342 -39.33 9.12 10.87
CA LYS A 342 -39.54 10.42 11.54
C LYS A 342 -39.59 10.34 13.08
N SER A 343 -39.78 9.15 13.66
CA SER A 343 -39.76 8.98 15.09
C SER A 343 -38.37 8.98 15.73
N LYS A 344 -37.32 8.88 14.87
CA LYS A 344 -35.92 8.87 15.26
C LYS A 344 -35.15 9.83 14.37
N PRO A 345 -35.00 11.10 14.77
CA PRO A 345 -34.25 12.04 13.98
C PRO A 345 -32.84 11.55 13.73
N SER A 346 -32.34 11.71 12.50
CA SER A 346 -31.00 11.35 12.13
C SER A 346 -29.98 12.08 13.00
N LYS A 347 -29.00 11.36 13.50
CA LYS A 347 -27.84 11.95 14.20
C LYS A 347 -26.71 12.27 13.23
N ARG A 348 -26.88 11.99 11.93
CA ARG A 348 -25.87 12.20 10.93
C ARG A 348 -25.73 13.66 10.57
N ARG A 349 -24.50 14.05 10.33
CA ARG A 349 -24.11 15.40 9.95
C ARG A 349 -23.33 15.35 8.66
N PRO A 350 -23.83 15.96 7.57
CA PRO A 350 -23.16 15.97 6.28
C PRO A 350 -21.81 16.68 6.30
N GLU A 351 -21.62 17.63 7.22
CA GLU A 351 -20.36 18.32 7.43
C GLU A 351 -19.29 17.46 8.10
N CYS A 352 -19.68 16.35 8.75
CA CYS A 352 -18.75 15.42 9.38
C CYS A 352 -18.21 14.40 8.38
N GLY A 353 -17.03 13.89 8.69
CA GLY A 353 -16.38 12.90 7.85
C GLY A 353 -15.21 13.46 7.04
N VAL A 354 -14.66 12.66 6.13
CA VAL A 354 -13.61 13.07 5.19
C VAL A 354 -14.11 14.14 4.21
N SER A 355 -13.22 14.80 3.51
CA SER A 355 -13.62 15.72 2.45
C SER A 355 -14.21 14.96 1.25
N ASP A 356 -15.16 15.59 0.56
CA ASP A 356 -15.72 15.01 -0.67
C ASP A 356 -14.62 14.85 -1.74
N SER A 357 -13.63 15.76 -1.72
CA SER A 357 -12.52 15.72 -2.68
C SER A 357 -11.53 14.59 -2.41
N VAL A 358 -11.25 14.22 -1.15
CA VAL A 358 -10.33 13.10 -0.87
C VAL A 358 -10.98 11.77 -1.23
N GLU A 359 -12.28 11.62 -1.00
CA GLU A 359 -13.00 10.41 -1.39
C GLU A 359 -12.96 10.21 -2.91
N ARG A 360 -13.15 11.28 -3.68
CA ARG A 360 -12.96 11.26 -5.13
C ARG A 360 -11.53 10.88 -5.52
N ARG A 361 -10.53 11.57 -4.97
CA ARG A 361 -9.11 11.34 -5.30
C ARG A 361 -8.65 9.92 -4.98
N VAL A 362 -9.08 9.34 -3.86
CA VAL A 362 -8.69 7.98 -3.49
C VAL A 362 -9.24 6.93 -4.45
N CYS A 363 -10.45 7.13 -4.97
CA CYS A 363 -11.03 6.23 -5.95
C CYS A 363 -10.21 6.24 -7.26
N TYR A 364 -9.92 7.42 -7.79
CA TYR A 364 -9.04 7.53 -8.97
C TYR A 364 -7.62 7.03 -8.68
N PHE A 365 -7.07 7.34 -7.51
CA PHE A 365 -5.74 6.88 -7.11
C PHE A 365 -5.65 5.35 -7.10
N ALA A 366 -6.59 4.67 -6.46
CA ALA A 366 -6.63 3.21 -6.43
C ALA A 366 -6.78 2.62 -7.84
N TYR A 367 -7.72 3.15 -8.63
CA TYR A 367 -7.95 2.72 -10.00
C TYR A 367 -6.70 2.87 -10.87
N LEU A 368 -6.09 4.04 -10.88
CA LEU A 368 -4.92 4.36 -11.71
C LEU A 368 -3.65 3.65 -11.23
N ASN A 369 -3.57 3.26 -9.96
CA ASN A 369 -2.49 2.42 -9.44
C ASN A 369 -2.71 0.92 -9.63
N GLY A 370 -3.79 0.51 -10.30
CA GLY A 370 -3.98 -0.87 -10.73
C GLY A 370 -4.80 -1.74 -9.79
N ALA A 371 -5.52 -1.17 -8.81
CA ALA A 371 -6.43 -1.95 -7.99
C ALA A 371 -7.48 -2.67 -8.87
N GLY A 372 -7.66 -3.97 -8.67
CA GLY A 372 -8.70 -4.77 -9.33
C GLY A 372 -10.09 -4.50 -8.76
N GLY A 373 -10.17 -3.76 -7.67
CA GLY A 373 -11.45 -3.32 -7.12
C GLY A 373 -11.33 -2.26 -6.05
N ILE A 374 -12.43 -1.55 -5.85
CA ILE A 374 -12.66 -0.67 -4.70
C ILE A 374 -13.83 -1.22 -3.91
N GLU A 375 -13.63 -1.42 -2.61
CA GLU A 375 -14.66 -1.85 -1.68
C GLU A 375 -15.14 -0.64 -0.89
N MET A 376 -16.45 -0.34 -0.95
CA MET A 376 -17.05 0.82 -0.29
C MET A 376 -17.80 0.40 0.96
N GLU A 377 -17.27 0.82 2.12
CA GLU A 377 -17.96 0.68 3.41
C GLU A 377 -18.80 1.93 3.72
N ALA A 378 -19.86 1.76 4.50
CA ALA A 378 -20.71 2.84 5.00
C ALA A 378 -21.24 3.78 3.89
N TRP A 379 -21.35 3.26 2.68
CA TRP A 379 -21.77 4.01 1.49
C TRP A 379 -23.18 4.63 1.63
N GLY A 380 -24.09 3.98 2.35
CA GLY A 380 -25.46 4.46 2.46
C GLY A 380 -25.57 5.90 2.93
N GLY A 381 -25.05 6.21 4.13
CA GLY A 381 -25.08 7.57 4.67
C GLY A 381 -24.08 8.53 4.02
N ASN A 382 -23.12 8.03 3.26
CA ASN A 382 -22.20 8.87 2.52
C ASN A 382 -22.75 9.24 1.13
N PHE A 383 -23.41 8.30 0.44
CA PHE A 383 -23.80 8.48 -0.97
C PHE A 383 -25.22 8.95 -1.16
N PHE A 384 -26.08 8.79 -0.15
CA PHE A 384 -27.48 9.15 -0.26
C PHE A 384 -27.89 10.21 0.74
N VAL A 385 -28.92 10.95 0.36
CA VAL A 385 -29.63 11.90 1.19
C VAL A 385 -31.13 11.68 1.02
N TYR A 386 -31.87 11.62 2.10
CA TYR A 386 -33.32 11.61 2.09
C TYR A 386 -33.85 13.04 2.08
N ASP A 387 -34.61 13.39 1.06
CA ASP A 387 -35.31 14.68 0.98
C ASP A 387 -36.69 14.53 1.62
N GLU A 388 -36.87 15.09 2.80
CA GLU A 388 -38.14 15.05 3.54
C GLU A 388 -39.29 15.75 2.81
N LYS A 389 -39.00 16.72 1.93
CA LYS A 389 -40.02 17.48 1.19
C LYS A 389 -40.63 16.65 0.06
N THR A 390 -39.79 15.91 -0.63
CA THR A 390 -40.23 15.09 -1.77
C THR A 390 -40.49 13.63 -1.39
N GLY A 391 -40.04 13.21 -0.21
CA GLY A 391 -40.09 11.81 0.22
C GLY A 391 -39.20 10.87 -0.58
N LYS A 392 -38.21 11.44 -1.32
CA LYS A 392 -37.32 10.68 -2.19
C LYS A 392 -35.90 10.58 -1.64
N VAL A 393 -35.23 9.51 -2.00
CA VAL A 393 -33.79 9.35 -1.78
C VAL A 393 -33.06 9.81 -3.04
N GLY A 394 -32.07 10.70 -2.88
CA GLY A 394 -31.22 11.20 -3.95
C GLY A 394 -29.74 10.98 -3.64
N LEU A 395 -28.87 11.21 -4.62
CA LEU A 395 -27.42 11.19 -4.41
C LEU A 395 -26.96 12.42 -3.62
N SER A 396 -26.15 12.18 -2.61
CA SER A 396 -25.37 13.21 -1.92
C SER A 396 -24.26 13.76 -2.84
N PRO A 397 -23.55 14.84 -2.49
CA PRO A 397 -22.34 15.27 -3.21
C PRO A 397 -21.30 14.16 -3.36
N ARG A 398 -21.08 13.36 -2.33
CA ARG A 398 -20.15 12.20 -2.37
C ARG A 398 -20.69 11.10 -3.30
N GLY A 399 -21.98 10.81 -3.21
CA GLY A 399 -22.63 9.85 -4.10
C GLY A 399 -22.52 10.25 -5.56
N ARG A 400 -22.63 11.55 -5.87
CA ARG A 400 -22.39 12.06 -7.24
C ARG A 400 -20.94 11.88 -7.66
N ASN A 401 -19.97 12.27 -6.82
CA ASN A 401 -18.54 12.06 -7.12
C ASN A 401 -18.23 10.59 -7.40
N PHE A 402 -18.85 9.68 -6.66
CA PHE A 402 -18.63 8.25 -6.87
C PHE A 402 -19.34 7.75 -8.13
N SER A 403 -20.54 8.25 -8.43
CA SER A 403 -21.25 7.93 -9.69
C SER A 403 -20.45 8.39 -10.89
N ASP A 404 -19.91 9.62 -10.86
CA ASP A 404 -19.05 10.15 -11.92
C ASP A 404 -17.79 9.31 -12.12
N PHE A 405 -17.18 8.86 -11.02
CA PHE A 405 -16.04 7.94 -11.07
C PHE A 405 -16.43 6.58 -11.67
N HIS A 406 -17.57 6.03 -11.27
CA HIS A 406 -18.07 4.76 -11.83
C HIS A 406 -18.31 4.88 -13.35
N ASP A 407 -18.98 5.95 -13.77
CA ASP A 407 -19.26 6.22 -15.19
C ASP A 407 -17.94 6.39 -15.98
N PHE A 408 -16.96 7.07 -15.38
CA PHE A 408 -15.62 7.17 -15.96
C PHE A 408 -14.96 5.79 -16.14
N THR A 409 -15.00 4.93 -15.13
CA THR A 409 -14.39 3.58 -15.23
C THR A 409 -15.10 2.70 -16.25
N ALA A 410 -16.43 2.85 -16.40
CA ALA A 410 -17.22 2.14 -17.38
C ALA A 410 -16.94 2.62 -18.81
N ALA A 411 -16.76 3.95 -18.99
CA ALA A 411 -16.40 4.54 -20.28
C ALA A 411 -14.96 4.24 -20.70
N HIS A 412 -14.08 4.02 -19.75
CA HIS A 412 -12.63 3.83 -19.95
C HIS A 412 -12.13 2.53 -19.30
N PRO A 413 -12.61 1.35 -19.73
CA PRO A 413 -12.26 0.07 -19.08
C PRO A 413 -10.79 -0.31 -19.27
N ASP A 414 -10.14 0.14 -20.36
CA ASP A 414 -8.72 -0.05 -20.61
C ASP A 414 -7.93 1.14 -20.06
N ARG A 415 -7.57 1.03 -18.79
CA ARG A 415 -6.72 2.01 -18.09
C ARG A 415 -5.21 1.79 -18.31
N GLY A 416 -4.85 0.70 -18.98
CA GLY A 416 -3.45 0.27 -19.09
C GLY A 416 -2.86 -0.25 -17.77
N ALA A 417 -1.58 -0.60 -17.81
CA ALA A 417 -0.83 -1.06 -16.64
C ALA A 417 -0.11 0.13 -15.96
N PRO A 418 -0.17 0.26 -14.62
CA PRO A 418 0.60 1.26 -13.90
C PRO A 418 2.10 1.11 -14.18
N TYR A 419 2.73 2.18 -14.63
CA TYR A 419 4.14 2.18 -14.98
C TYR A 419 5.01 2.44 -13.75
N ALA A 420 5.52 1.36 -13.16
CA ALA A 420 6.40 1.38 -12.00
C ALA A 420 7.69 0.58 -12.29
N PRO A 421 8.67 1.19 -12.96
CA PRO A 421 9.89 0.51 -13.42
C PRO A 421 10.96 0.32 -12.32
N VAL A 422 10.73 0.79 -11.11
CA VAL A 422 11.71 0.70 -10.01
C VAL A 422 11.19 -0.19 -8.90
N ALA A 423 11.95 -1.24 -8.56
CA ALA A 423 11.72 -2.07 -7.39
C ALA A 423 12.54 -1.55 -6.20
N VAL A 424 11.88 -1.31 -5.07
CA VAL A 424 12.55 -1.10 -3.78
C VAL A 424 12.58 -2.44 -3.06
N LEU A 425 13.75 -3.04 -2.97
CA LEU A 425 13.95 -4.36 -2.35
C LEU A 425 14.13 -4.17 -0.84
N VAL A 426 13.20 -4.68 -0.05
CA VAL A 426 13.22 -4.50 1.40
C VAL A 426 13.15 -5.86 2.07
N PRO A 427 14.06 -6.19 3.01
CA PRO A 427 14.00 -7.48 3.70
C PRO A 427 12.80 -7.51 4.65
N ILE A 428 12.12 -8.63 4.70
CA ILE A 428 10.89 -8.79 5.48
C ILE A 428 11.13 -8.56 6.98
N ALA A 429 12.32 -8.92 7.47
CA ALA A 429 12.72 -8.73 8.86
C ALA A 429 12.78 -7.24 9.28
N GLN A 430 12.86 -6.30 8.33
CA GLN A 430 12.81 -4.87 8.66
C GLN A 430 11.46 -4.48 9.25
N GLY A 431 10.36 -5.15 8.87
CA GLY A 431 9.05 -4.91 9.46
C GLY A 431 8.60 -3.45 9.34
N TYR A 432 8.85 -2.83 8.17
CA TYR A 432 8.51 -1.42 7.94
C TYR A 432 7.04 -1.16 8.23
N ASN A 433 6.76 -0.12 9.02
CA ASN A 433 5.42 0.25 9.43
C ASN A 433 5.12 1.70 9.01
N THR A 434 4.18 1.89 8.10
CA THR A 434 3.77 3.22 7.63
C THR A 434 3.04 4.02 8.70
N CYS A 435 2.50 3.36 9.72
CA CYS A 435 1.67 4.00 10.75
C CYS A 435 2.43 4.29 12.04
N GLY A 436 3.58 3.67 12.26
CA GLY A 436 4.29 3.74 13.52
C GLY A 436 5.77 4.12 13.36
N GLY A 437 6.38 4.62 14.42
CA GLY A 437 7.81 4.94 14.49
C GLY A 437 8.69 3.76 14.87
N LYS A 438 8.18 2.52 14.81
CA LYS A 438 8.88 1.31 15.19
C LYS A 438 8.65 0.21 14.16
N ALA A 439 9.70 -0.56 13.88
CA ALA A 439 9.60 -1.75 13.06
C ALA A 439 8.61 -2.74 13.70
N TRP A 440 7.76 -3.36 12.90
CA TRP A 440 6.67 -4.21 13.39
C TRP A 440 5.72 -3.51 14.40
N GLY A 441 5.80 -2.19 14.54
CA GLY A 441 5.08 -1.42 15.54
C GLY A 441 5.69 -1.41 16.96
N PHE A 442 6.68 -2.23 17.23
CA PHE A 442 7.25 -2.43 18.58
C PHE A 442 8.78 -2.40 18.63
N CYS A 443 9.46 -2.82 17.58
CA CYS A 443 10.90 -2.99 17.58
C CYS A 443 11.64 -1.66 17.33
N PRO A 444 12.75 -1.40 18.04
CA PRO A 444 13.56 -0.21 17.83
C PRO A 444 14.06 -0.12 16.37
N TYR A 445 14.17 1.10 15.86
CA TYR A 445 14.77 1.35 14.55
C TYR A 445 16.30 1.18 14.60
N THR A 446 16.82 0.67 13.50
CA THR A 446 18.24 0.61 13.18
C THR A 446 18.58 1.66 12.10
N PRO A 447 19.87 1.94 11.83
CA PRO A 447 20.24 2.83 10.73
C PRO A 447 19.68 2.38 9.36
N ALA A 448 19.54 1.08 9.15
CA ALA A 448 18.95 0.54 7.92
C ALA A 448 17.45 0.86 7.76
N ASP A 449 16.71 0.96 8.85
CA ASP A 449 15.31 1.40 8.83
C ASP A 449 15.20 2.86 8.42
N HIS A 450 16.17 3.69 8.81
CA HIS A 450 16.22 5.09 8.41
C HIS A 450 16.50 5.26 6.91
N MET A 451 17.21 4.33 6.27
CA MET A 451 17.33 4.30 4.82
C MET A 451 15.96 4.12 4.15
N ILE A 452 15.17 3.18 4.65
CA ILE A 452 13.84 2.89 4.11
C ILE A 452 12.92 4.10 4.31
N ASP A 453 12.90 4.66 5.51
CA ASP A 453 12.19 5.92 5.79
C ASP A 453 12.66 7.03 4.84
N GLY A 454 13.96 7.18 4.65
CA GLY A 454 14.53 8.21 3.77
C GLY A 454 14.06 8.09 2.32
N ILE A 455 13.97 6.89 1.79
CA ILE A 455 13.43 6.63 0.46
C ILE A 455 11.96 7.03 0.39
N PHE A 456 11.12 6.52 1.30
CA PHE A 456 9.68 6.76 1.25
C PHE A 456 9.29 8.19 1.62
N PHE A 457 10.02 8.86 2.52
CA PHE A 457 9.80 10.28 2.80
C PHE A 457 10.21 11.18 1.65
N THR A 458 11.21 10.76 0.88
CA THR A 458 11.62 11.51 -0.32
C THR A 458 10.61 11.33 -1.44
N LEU A 459 10.13 10.10 -1.67
CA LEU A 459 9.12 9.80 -2.69
C LEU A 459 7.77 10.43 -2.38
N CYS A 460 7.35 10.36 -1.14
CA CYS A 460 6.05 10.79 -0.65
C CYS A 460 6.23 11.76 0.52
N PRO A 461 6.65 13.02 0.26
CA PRO A 461 6.80 14.03 1.29
C PRO A 461 5.42 14.39 1.85
N GLY A 462 5.34 14.81 3.10
CA GLY A 462 4.07 15.32 3.64
C GLY A 462 3.65 14.68 4.95
N TRP A 463 4.52 13.91 5.57
CA TRP A 463 4.24 13.45 6.92
C TRP A 463 4.06 14.59 7.93
N ASP A 464 4.71 15.71 7.72
CA ASP A 464 4.48 16.97 8.45
C ASP A 464 3.09 17.56 8.16
N LYS A 465 2.51 17.21 7.01
CA LYS A 465 1.16 17.60 6.57
C LYS A 465 0.11 16.53 6.89
N ARG A 466 0.40 15.60 7.81
CA ARG A 466 -0.53 14.55 8.22
C ARG A 466 -1.89 15.11 8.61
N THR A 467 -2.91 14.25 8.50
CA THR A 467 -4.26 14.60 8.88
C THR A 467 -4.33 15.07 10.34
N LEU A 468 -4.78 16.27 10.54
CA LEU A 468 -5.08 16.88 11.83
C LEU A 468 -6.34 17.72 11.65
N TYR A 469 -7.49 17.07 11.75
CA TYR A 469 -8.78 17.74 11.56
C TYR A 469 -9.03 18.83 12.59
N SER A 470 -8.47 18.76 13.79
CA SER A 470 -8.45 19.86 14.76
C SER A 470 -7.74 21.12 14.22
N LYS A 471 -6.87 20.96 13.22
CA LYS A 471 -6.16 22.04 12.54
C LYS A 471 -6.57 22.26 11.09
N GLY A 472 -7.68 21.66 10.66
CA GLY A 472 -8.17 21.77 9.30
C GLY A 472 -7.32 21.07 8.25
N ARG A 473 -6.52 20.08 8.62
CA ARG A 473 -5.63 19.36 7.70
C ARG A 473 -6.08 17.95 7.42
N GLU A 474 -6.14 17.60 6.15
CA GLU A 474 -6.38 16.24 5.65
C GLU A 474 -5.24 15.85 4.72
N GLY A 475 -4.33 15.00 5.24
CA GLY A 475 -3.08 14.63 4.57
C GLY A 475 -3.03 13.12 4.33
N LEU A 476 -3.90 12.58 3.49
CA LEU A 476 -3.97 11.16 3.15
C LEU A 476 -3.23 10.83 1.85
N LEU A 477 -3.22 11.79 0.91
CA LEU A 477 -2.44 11.80 -0.32
C LEU A 477 -1.64 13.09 -0.39
N HIS A 478 -0.45 13.06 -0.99
CA HIS A 478 0.46 14.21 -0.99
C HIS A 478 1.05 14.46 -2.37
N ASN A 479 1.20 15.75 -2.70
CA ASN A 479 1.98 16.16 -3.87
C ASN A 479 3.45 15.77 -3.69
N SER A 480 4.09 15.38 -4.77
CA SER A 480 5.50 15.02 -4.83
C SER A 480 6.12 15.37 -6.16
N LYS A 481 7.39 15.76 -6.15
CA LYS A 481 8.17 15.90 -7.37
C LYS A 481 8.56 14.56 -8.01
N PHE A 482 8.25 13.45 -7.34
CA PHE A 482 8.51 12.11 -7.82
C PHE A 482 7.23 11.44 -8.30
N ALA A 483 7.31 10.79 -9.44
CA ALA A 483 6.23 9.97 -9.96
C ALA A 483 5.96 8.73 -9.09
N MET A 484 4.73 8.25 -9.09
CA MET A 484 4.34 6.99 -8.45
C MET A 484 4.82 5.77 -9.25
N MET A 485 6.15 5.67 -9.42
CA MET A 485 6.85 4.71 -10.28
C MET A 485 7.65 3.63 -9.54
N HIS A 486 7.34 3.39 -8.28
CA HIS A 486 8.08 2.47 -7.41
C HIS A 486 7.16 1.39 -6.85
N ASP A 487 7.65 0.16 -6.77
CA ASP A 487 7.03 -0.96 -6.07
C ASP A 487 7.97 -1.51 -5.01
N VAL A 488 7.42 -2.06 -3.94
CA VAL A 488 8.20 -2.77 -2.93
C VAL A 488 8.17 -4.26 -3.23
N LEU A 489 9.34 -4.88 -3.36
CA LEU A 489 9.51 -6.32 -3.45
C LEU A 489 10.26 -6.83 -2.22
N VAL A 490 9.96 -8.06 -1.82
CA VAL A 490 10.55 -8.71 -0.65
C VAL A 490 11.33 -9.95 -1.09
N PRO A 491 12.68 -9.92 -1.08
CA PRO A 491 13.51 -11.00 -1.60
C PRO A 491 13.54 -12.26 -0.75
N ASP A 492 13.28 -12.11 0.54
CA ASP A 492 13.51 -13.14 1.57
C ASP A 492 12.23 -13.76 2.12
N THR A 493 11.15 -13.78 1.33
CA THR A 493 9.97 -14.58 1.68
C THR A 493 10.32 -16.07 1.61
N PRO A 494 10.02 -16.86 2.66
CA PRO A 494 10.42 -18.27 2.71
C PRO A 494 9.61 -19.15 1.75
N GLN A 495 8.48 -18.66 1.27
CA GLN A 495 7.59 -19.36 0.36
C GLN A 495 7.55 -18.63 -0.98
N LYS A 496 7.38 -19.37 -2.08
CA LYS A 496 7.27 -18.82 -3.44
C LYS A 496 8.44 -17.88 -3.81
N ARG A 497 9.65 -18.26 -3.43
CA ARG A 497 10.86 -17.48 -3.69
C ARG A 497 11.11 -17.25 -5.17
N GLU A 498 10.78 -18.23 -6.01
CA GLU A 498 10.87 -18.10 -7.47
C GLU A 498 10.00 -16.95 -8.02
N ASP A 499 8.90 -16.64 -7.35
CA ASP A 499 8.02 -15.55 -7.77
C ASP A 499 8.70 -14.18 -7.62
N PHE A 500 9.50 -14.00 -6.55
CA PHE A 500 10.35 -12.80 -6.41
C PHE A 500 11.33 -12.68 -7.59
N LEU A 501 11.99 -13.77 -7.98
CA LEU A 501 12.98 -13.76 -9.04
C LEU A 501 12.33 -13.37 -10.38
N LYS A 502 11.20 -13.98 -10.71
CA LYS A 502 10.42 -13.65 -11.91
C LYS A 502 9.92 -12.19 -11.91
N ALA A 503 9.49 -11.71 -10.72
CA ALA A 503 9.06 -10.33 -10.58
C ALA A 503 10.22 -9.34 -10.80
N LEU A 504 11.35 -9.55 -10.10
CA LEU A 504 12.52 -8.68 -10.21
C LEU A 504 12.98 -8.53 -11.65
N ASP A 505 12.94 -9.61 -12.43
CA ASP A 505 13.32 -9.60 -13.83
C ASP A 505 12.47 -8.67 -14.70
N CYS A 506 11.31 -8.27 -14.24
CA CYS A 506 10.46 -7.30 -14.92
C CYS A 506 10.84 -5.83 -14.66
N TYR A 507 11.68 -5.55 -13.65
CA TYR A 507 12.03 -4.18 -13.29
C TYR A 507 13.36 -3.77 -13.91
N PRO A 508 13.39 -2.65 -14.66
CA PRO A 508 14.65 -2.09 -15.19
C PRO A 508 15.65 -1.66 -14.11
N ALA A 509 15.13 -1.22 -12.95
CA ALA A 509 15.98 -0.81 -11.84
C ALA A 509 15.49 -1.35 -10.49
N ALA A 510 16.44 -1.58 -9.59
CA ALA A 510 16.19 -2.00 -8.21
C ALA A 510 17.06 -1.20 -7.24
N ILE A 511 16.51 -0.89 -6.06
CA ILE A 511 17.22 -0.28 -4.94
C ILE A 511 17.30 -1.31 -3.83
N LEU A 512 18.50 -1.68 -3.42
CA LEU A 512 18.71 -2.59 -2.28
C LEU A 512 18.61 -1.78 -0.99
N ALA A 513 17.43 -1.77 -0.38
CA ALA A 513 17.10 -0.96 0.79
C ALA A 513 16.96 -1.80 2.07
N GLY A 514 17.38 -1.24 3.20
CA GLY A 514 17.35 -1.98 4.47
C GLY A 514 18.57 -2.88 4.68
N ASP A 515 18.52 -3.75 5.69
CA ASP A 515 19.61 -4.62 6.11
C ASP A 515 19.37 -6.06 5.66
N HIS A 516 19.69 -6.34 4.39
CA HIS A 516 19.57 -7.69 3.84
C HIS A 516 20.61 -8.62 4.44
N PRO A 517 20.23 -9.86 4.81
CA PRO A 517 21.18 -10.88 5.17
C PRO A 517 22.20 -11.10 4.03
N ALA A 518 23.48 -11.15 4.39
CA ALA A 518 24.55 -11.43 3.43
C ALA A 518 24.52 -12.92 3.08
N SER A 519 23.67 -13.34 2.15
CA SER A 519 23.64 -14.69 1.62
C SER A 519 24.30 -14.73 0.25
N GLU A 520 25.08 -15.78 -0.02
CA GLU A 520 25.66 -16.02 -1.37
C GLU A 520 24.58 -16.02 -2.44
N GLU A 521 23.41 -16.51 -2.12
CA GLU A 521 22.28 -16.55 -3.03
C GLU A 521 21.78 -15.17 -3.41
N LEU A 522 21.58 -14.25 -2.46
CA LEU A 522 21.17 -12.88 -2.76
C LEU A 522 22.23 -12.18 -3.61
N VAL A 523 23.51 -12.33 -3.25
CA VAL A 523 24.63 -11.74 -3.99
C VAL A 523 24.68 -12.27 -5.43
N SER A 524 24.64 -13.59 -5.59
CA SER A 524 24.62 -14.23 -6.90
C SER A 524 23.43 -13.77 -7.75
N ARG A 525 22.26 -13.67 -7.14
CA ARG A 525 21.04 -13.22 -7.83
C ARG A 525 21.11 -11.76 -8.28
N MET A 526 21.62 -10.88 -7.44
CA MET A 526 21.81 -9.46 -7.81
C MET A 526 22.85 -9.31 -8.91
N LYS A 527 23.95 -10.07 -8.84
CA LYS A 527 24.96 -10.10 -9.91
C LYS A 527 24.34 -10.59 -11.24
N HIS A 528 23.53 -11.64 -11.20
CA HIS A 528 22.82 -12.13 -12.39
C HIS A 528 21.84 -11.06 -12.93
N TYR A 529 21.01 -10.49 -12.08
CA TYR A 529 20.05 -9.43 -12.45
C TYR A 529 20.76 -8.28 -13.20
N VAL A 530 21.91 -7.82 -12.69
CA VAL A 530 22.67 -6.75 -13.32
C VAL A 530 23.34 -7.24 -14.60
N SER A 531 23.95 -8.44 -14.60
CA SER A 531 24.60 -8.97 -15.80
C SER A 531 23.65 -9.07 -16.99
N GLU A 532 22.37 -9.31 -16.72
CA GLU A 532 21.32 -9.36 -17.74
C GLU A 532 20.70 -7.99 -18.07
N GLY A 533 21.23 -6.90 -17.56
CA GLY A 533 20.85 -5.54 -17.97
C GLY A 533 20.03 -4.74 -16.95
N GLY A 534 19.83 -5.24 -15.73
CA GLY A 534 19.21 -4.49 -14.64
C GLY A 534 20.13 -3.39 -14.10
N THR A 535 19.56 -2.34 -13.56
CA THR A 535 20.28 -1.34 -12.77
C THR A 535 20.07 -1.60 -11.28
N LEU A 536 21.17 -1.78 -10.54
CA LEU A 536 21.12 -1.96 -9.09
C LEU A 536 21.72 -0.77 -8.37
N VAL A 537 20.96 -0.20 -7.43
CA VAL A 537 21.47 0.81 -6.49
C VAL A 537 21.69 0.13 -5.15
N LEU A 538 22.89 0.29 -4.59
CA LEU A 538 23.24 -0.20 -3.26
C LEU A 538 24.07 0.83 -2.48
N ASN A 539 24.02 0.76 -1.16
CA ASN A 539 24.90 1.56 -0.32
C ASN A 539 26.19 0.80 0.04
N SER A 540 27.21 1.53 0.47
CA SER A 540 28.54 0.98 0.74
C SER A 540 28.58 -0.07 1.86
N ALA A 541 27.57 -0.17 2.73
CA ALA A 541 27.48 -1.21 3.75
C ALA A 541 27.44 -2.63 3.14
N TYR A 542 27.11 -2.75 1.86
CA TYR A 542 27.07 -4.03 1.15
C TYR A 542 28.41 -4.46 0.54
N LEU A 543 29.39 -3.55 0.42
CA LEU A 543 30.71 -3.88 -0.15
C LEU A 543 31.41 -5.02 0.61
N GLU A 544 31.31 -5.00 1.92
CA GLU A 544 31.88 -6.04 2.80
C GLU A 544 31.00 -7.30 2.89
N ARG A 545 29.85 -7.32 2.20
CA ARG A 545 28.85 -8.40 2.23
C ARG A 545 28.76 -9.17 0.90
N GLY A 546 29.87 -9.24 0.15
CA GLY A 546 29.95 -10.00 -1.09
C GLY A 546 29.73 -9.20 -2.37
N PHE A 547 29.47 -7.89 -2.27
CA PHE A 547 29.35 -6.97 -3.41
C PHE A 547 30.66 -6.21 -3.62
N GLY A 548 31.79 -6.93 -3.82
CA GLY A 548 33.13 -6.34 -3.96
C GLY A 548 33.37 -5.56 -5.25
N GLY A 549 34.64 -5.13 -5.43
CA GLY A 549 35.03 -4.25 -6.50
C GLY A 549 34.93 -4.85 -7.90
N ASP A 550 34.95 -6.18 -8.02
CA ASP A 550 34.66 -6.89 -9.27
C ASP A 550 33.24 -6.60 -9.82
N PHE A 551 32.28 -6.40 -8.91
CA PHE A 551 30.88 -6.14 -9.24
C PHE A 551 30.54 -4.65 -9.25
N THR A 552 31.07 -3.88 -8.29
CA THR A 552 30.72 -2.47 -8.10
C THR A 552 31.65 -1.48 -8.77
N GLY A 553 32.84 -1.95 -9.22
CA GLY A 553 33.92 -1.13 -9.74
C GLY A 553 34.67 -0.32 -8.66
N VAL A 554 34.32 -0.48 -7.38
CA VAL A 554 34.94 0.21 -6.25
C VAL A 554 35.13 -0.73 -5.07
N ASP A 555 36.19 -0.50 -4.31
CA ASP A 555 36.48 -1.13 -3.03
C ASP A 555 36.34 -0.11 -1.90
N ALA A 556 36.00 -0.58 -0.71
CA ALA A 556 36.14 0.18 0.52
C ALA A 556 37.61 0.17 0.95
N THR A 557 38.17 1.33 1.34
CA THR A 557 39.55 1.39 1.87
C THR A 557 39.66 0.88 3.31
N GLY A 558 38.52 0.62 3.97
CA GLY A 558 38.43 0.35 5.42
C GLY A 558 38.35 1.63 6.26
N SER A 559 38.64 2.78 5.67
CA SER A 559 38.51 4.09 6.35
C SER A 559 37.08 4.61 6.30
N ARG A 560 36.72 5.37 7.33
CA ARG A 560 35.42 6.09 7.39
C ARG A 560 35.66 7.59 7.48
N PHE A 561 34.72 8.34 6.95
CA PHE A 561 34.72 9.78 7.08
C PHE A 561 33.30 10.33 7.23
N GLU A 562 33.23 11.53 7.74
CA GLU A 562 31.98 12.27 7.85
C GLU A 562 31.79 13.16 6.62
N CYS A 563 30.61 13.08 6.01
CA CYS A 563 30.16 14.01 4.99
C CYS A 563 29.11 14.95 5.58
N SER A 564 29.39 16.24 5.51
CA SER A 564 28.50 17.34 5.90
C SER A 564 28.72 18.54 4.97
N GLY A 565 27.80 19.50 5.00
CA GLY A 565 27.91 20.74 4.21
C GLY A 565 27.35 20.61 2.81
N SER A 566 28.07 20.06 1.84
CA SER A 566 27.60 19.92 0.46
C SER A 566 28.32 18.83 -0.31
N PHE A 567 27.70 18.40 -1.42
CA PHE A 567 28.32 17.59 -2.44
C PHE A 567 27.99 18.12 -3.85
N THR A 568 28.83 17.77 -4.81
CA THR A 568 28.64 18.13 -6.23
C THR A 568 28.35 16.86 -7.04
N ASP A 569 27.34 16.93 -7.91
CA ASP A 569 26.99 15.83 -8.81
C ASP A 569 27.77 15.87 -10.14
N ASP A 570 27.61 14.82 -10.94
CA ASP A 570 28.27 14.67 -12.26
C ASP A 570 27.78 15.68 -13.32
N PHE A 571 26.80 16.54 -13.00
CA PHE A 571 26.37 17.67 -13.82
C PHE A 571 26.92 19.01 -13.34
N GLY A 572 27.74 19.01 -12.26
CA GLY A 572 28.27 20.22 -11.63
C GLY A 572 27.31 20.94 -10.68
N LYS A 573 26.15 20.35 -10.41
CA LYS A 573 25.20 20.95 -9.45
C LYS A 573 25.62 20.63 -8.03
N THR A 574 25.63 21.65 -7.17
CA THR A 574 25.89 21.50 -5.74
C THR A 574 24.60 21.27 -4.97
N HIS A 575 24.64 20.30 -4.07
CA HIS A 575 23.54 19.90 -3.20
C HIS A 575 23.93 20.16 -1.75
N GLU A 576 23.05 20.79 -0.98
CA GLU A 576 23.25 21.00 0.45
C GLU A 576 22.98 19.71 1.24
N VAL A 577 23.89 19.38 2.17
CA VAL A 577 23.75 18.25 3.08
C VAL A 577 23.41 18.78 4.47
N LYS A 578 22.18 18.53 4.90
CA LYS A 578 21.74 18.83 6.28
C LYS A 578 21.86 17.57 7.12
N GLY A 579 22.75 17.60 8.09
CA GLY A 579 23.09 16.46 8.94
C GLY A 579 24.48 15.90 8.67
N GLU A 580 24.88 14.96 9.48
CA GLU A 580 26.19 14.28 9.42
C GLU A 580 25.97 12.87 8.88
N TYR A 581 26.69 12.51 7.85
CA TYR A 581 26.60 11.20 7.21
C TYR A 581 27.91 10.43 7.40
N ASP A 582 27.82 9.23 7.97
CA ASP A 582 28.95 8.31 8.00
C ASP A 582 29.13 7.68 6.63
N CYS A 583 30.30 7.86 6.05
CA CYS A 583 30.66 7.37 4.73
C CYS A 583 31.80 6.37 4.80
N LEU A 584 31.75 5.31 4.00
CA LEU A 584 32.94 4.53 3.73
C LEU A 584 33.79 5.24 2.65
N GLU A 585 35.10 5.30 2.85
CA GLU A 585 35.97 5.83 1.84
C GLU A 585 36.11 4.82 0.70
N LEU A 586 35.75 5.27 -0.53
CA LEU A 586 35.76 4.45 -1.73
C LEU A 586 37.01 4.75 -2.57
N LYS A 587 37.62 3.69 -3.08
CA LYS A 587 38.65 3.79 -4.12
C LYS A 587 38.19 3.03 -5.37
N PRO A 588 38.45 3.54 -6.59
CA PRO A 588 38.19 2.79 -7.80
C PRO A 588 38.97 1.46 -7.81
N ALA A 589 38.27 0.35 -8.00
CA ALA A 589 38.83 -0.96 -8.32
C ALA A 589 38.99 -1.15 -9.81
N SER A 590 38.31 -0.33 -10.62
CA SER A 590 38.34 -0.31 -12.06
C SER A 590 38.39 1.12 -12.59
N SER A 591 39.18 1.37 -13.63
CA SER A 591 39.20 2.66 -14.35
C SER A 591 37.88 2.96 -15.08
N ALA A 592 37.05 1.95 -15.30
CA ALA A 592 35.73 2.10 -15.89
C ALA A 592 34.66 2.61 -14.88
N ALA A 593 34.97 2.65 -13.58
CA ALA A 593 34.06 3.21 -12.58
C ALA A 593 34.00 4.74 -12.74
N LYS A 594 32.79 5.24 -13.08
CA LYS A 594 32.54 6.68 -13.22
C LYS A 594 32.04 7.26 -11.91
N VAL A 595 32.67 8.34 -11.45
CA VAL A 595 32.26 9.04 -10.23
C VAL A 595 31.05 9.91 -10.55
N LEU A 596 30.00 9.76 -9.71
CA LEU A 596 28.74 10.49 -9.82
C LEU A 596 28.65 11.66 -8.84
N LEU A 597 29.18 11.47 -7.61
CA LEU A 597 29.12 12.46 -6.55
C LEU A 597 30.48 12.60 -5.87
N ARG A 598 30.83 13.83 -5.52
CA ARG A 598 31.98 14.16 -4.70
C ARG A 598 31.62 15.15 -3.59
N ASP A 599 32.23 15.01 -2.43
CA ASP A 599 32.14 16.03 -1.40
C ASP A 599 33.05 17.24 -1.70
N GLY A 600 32.97 18.28 -0.85
CA GLY A 600 33.80 19.48 -0.98
C GLY A 600 35.31 19.26 -0.85
N LYS A 601 35.74 18.08 -0.38
CA LYS A 601 37.16 17.65 -0.31
C LYS A 601 37.57 16.74 -1.47
N GLY A 602 36.67 16.53 -2.46
CA GLY A 602 36.93 15.70 -3.63
C GLY A 602 36.76 14.18 -3.40
N ARG A 603 36.35 13.73 -2.19
CA ARG A 603 36.15 12.31 -1.88
C ARG A 603 34.92 11.76 -2.61
N ILE A 604 34.98 10.48 -3.00
CA ILE A 604 33.92 9.83 -3.76
C ILE A 604 32.74 9.52 -2.83
N LEU A 605 31.54 10.00 -3.21
CA LEU A 605 30.29 9.74 -2.51
C LEU A 605 29.36 8.82 -3.29
N ALA A 606 29.47 8.75 -4.61
CA ALA A 606 28.76 7.77 -5.42
C ALA A 606 29.50 7.47 -6.70
N THR A 607 29.33 6.25 -7.18
CA THR A 607 29.90 5.79 -8.46
C THR A 607 28.87 5.04 -9.29
N ARG A 608 29.16 4.92 -10.58
CA ARG A 608 28.45 4.09 -11.54
C ARG A 608 29.43 3.16 -12.22
N PHE A 609 29.12 1.88 -12.28
CA PHE A 609 29.94 0.88 -12.92
C PHE A 609 29.09 -0.02 -13.84
N ARG A 610 29.63 -0.38 -15.00
CA ARG A 610 28.99 -1.35 -15.89
C ARG A 610 29.42 -2.75 -15.52
N TYR A 611 28.44 -3.62 -15.25
CA TYR A 611 28.67 -5.04 -15.00
C TYR A 611 27.80 -5.86 -15.96
N GLY A 612 28.41 -6.62 -16.84
CA GLY A 612 27.70 -7.28 -17.94
C GLY A 612 26.93 -6.27 -18.81
N LYS A 613 25.65 -6.50 -18.99
CA LYS A 613 24.75 -5.61 -19.75
C LYS A 613 24.18 -4.46 -18.90
N GLY A 614 24.26 -4.56 -17.57
CA GLY A 614 23.62 -3.64 -16.64
C GLY A 614 24.56 -2.68 -15.93
N ILE A 615 24.05 -2.07 -14.89
CA ILE A 615 24.69 -0.97 -14.17
C ILE A 615 24.58 -1.19 -12.66
N VAL A 616 25.67 -0.95 -11.94
CA VAL A 616 25.68 -0.82 -10.49
C VAL A 616 25.93 0.62 -10.12
N VAL A 617 25.09 1.18 -9.26
CA VAL A 617 25.29 2.47 -8.61
C VAL A 617 25.60 2.23 -7.15
N THR A 618 26.79 2.62 -6.70
CA THR A 618 27.23 2.47 -5.31
C THR A 618 27.26 3.82 -4.63
N VAL A 619 26.60 3.94 -3.46
CA VAL A 619 26.53 5.17 -2.67
C VAL A 619 27.32 4.99 -1.38
N SER A 620 28.29 5.90 -1.14
CA SER A 620 29.23 5.83 0.00
C SER A 620 28.58 6.05 1.37
N PRO A 621 27.65 7.00 1.57
CA PRO A 621 26.94 7.17 2.83
C PRO A 621 26.26 5.88 3.28
N LEU A 622 26.64 5.42 4.49
CA LEU A 622 26.05 4.22 5.10
C LEU A 622 24.54 4.41 5.25
N TRP A 623 23.81 3.45 4.70
CA TRP A 623 22.34 3.45 4.70
C TRP A 623 21.69 4.68 4.05
N MET A 624 22.45 5.50 3.32
CA MET A 624 21.97 6.78 2.73
C MET A 624 21.21 7.68 3.73
N ALA A 625 21.44 7.46 5.02
CA ALA A 625 20.77 8.14 6.12
C ALA A 625 21.77 8.92 6.99
N PRO A 626 21.39 10.07 7.57
CA PRO A 626 22.25 10.80 8.49
C PRO A 626 22.44 10.01 9.78
N ARG A 627 23.53 10.34 10.51
CA ARG A 627 23.78 9.79 11.85
C ARG A 627 22.68 10.25 12.81
N PHE A 628 22.07 9.32 13.50
CA PHE A 628 21.08 9.59 14.52
C PHE A 628 21.62 9.28 15.90
N THR A 629 21.47 10.21 16.83
CA THR A 629 21.93 10.08 18.21
C THR A 629 20.97 9.30 19.12
N SER A 630 19.70 9.17 18.69
CA SER A 630 18.70 8.34 19.38
C SER A 630 17.63 7.87 18.38
N GLY A 631 17.30 6.59 18.40
CA GLY A 631 16.41 5.97 17.43
C GLY A 631 15.02 6.62 17.32
N ASP A 632 14.32 6.78 18.45
CA ASP A 632 12.92 7.27 18.44
C ASP A 632 12.79 8.78 18.15
N ALA A 633 13.71 9.59 18.67
CA ALA A 633 13.69 11.04 18.40
C ALA A 633 14.02 11.36 16.93
N ALA A 634 14.90 10.55 16.33
CA ALA A 634 15.24 10.67 14.92
C ALA A 634 14.05 10.39 14.01
N VAL A 635 13.28 9.35 14.31
CA VAL A 635 12.06 9.00 13.58
C VAL A 635 11.06 10.15 13.61
N VAL A 636 10.82 10.74 14.76
CA VAL A 636 9.91 11.88 14.90
C VAL A 636 10.40 13.08 14.08
N LYS A 637 11.70 13.41 14.14
CA LYS A 637 12.28 14.53 13.38
C LYS A 637 12.23 14.29 11.87
N THR A 638 12.49 13.06 11.42
CA THR A 638 12.35 12.68 10.02
C THR A 638 10.93 12.90 9.56
N ARG A 639 9.98 12.39 10.32
CA ARG A 639 8.54 12.47 10.01
C ARG A 639 7.98 13.89 10.04
N LEU A 640 8.59 14.77 10.81
CA LEU A 640 8.24 16.20 10.81
C LEU A 640 8.89 16.98 9.65
N GLY A 641 9.54 16.33 8.69
CA GLY A 641 10.22 16.99 7.57
C GLY A 641 11.45 17.79 7.97
N GLN A 642 11.95 17.64 9.22
CA GLN A 642 13.14 18.33 9.73
C GLN A 642 14.43 17.74 9.20
N ILE A 643 14.38 16.50 8.72
CA ILE A 643 15.52 15.79 8.16
C ILE A 643 15.26 15.58 6.67
N ARG A 644 16.30 15.84 5.87
CA ARG A 644 16.31 15.58 4.44
C ARG A 644 17.28 14.47 4.11
N PHE A 645 17.02 13.76 3.03
CA PHE A 645 17.82 12.63 2.56
C PHE A 645 18.38 12.95 1.17
N PRO A 646 19.39 13.83 1.05
CA PRO A 646 19.86 14.33 -0.25
C PRO A 646 20.44 13.23 -1.15
N PHE A 647 21.00 12.16 -0.57
CA PHE A 647 21.50 11.03 -1.34
C PHE A 647 20.39 10.16 -1.91
N ALA A 648 19.32 9.90 -1.13
CA ALA A 648 18.12 9.25 -1.64
C ALA A 648 17.45 10.13 -2.71
N GLU A 649 17.35 11.43 -2.47
CA GLU A 649 16.79 12.39 -3.43
C GLU A 649 17.56 12.39 -4.75
N TYR A 650 18.89 12.37 -4.72
CA TYR A 650 19.72 12.29 -5.92
C TYR A 650 19.48 10.98 -6.70
N VAL A 651 19.53 9.84 -5.99
CA VAL A 651 19.35 8.52 -6.62
C VAL A 651 17.96 8.40 -7.24
N LEU A 652 16.92 8.76 -6.52
CA LEU A 652 15.55 8.68 -7.00
C LEU A 652 15.29 9.63 -8.17
N GLY A 653 15.85 10.86 -8.10
CA GLY A 653 15.77 11.82 -9.18
C GLY A 653 16.50 11.37 -10.45
N ARG A 654 17.62 10.65 -10.29
CA ARG A 654 18.33 10.04 -11.42
C ARG A 654 17.50 8.92 -12.05
N LEU A 655 16.99 7.99 -11.25
CA LEU A 655 16.15 6.89 -11.75
C LEU A 655 14.89 7.42 -12.44
N GLN A 656 14.26 8.44 -11.90
CA GLN A 656 13.09 9.05 -12.53
C GLN A 656 13.41 9.66 -13.87
N ARG A 657 14.48 10.47 -13.97
CA ARG A 657 14.92 11.07 -15.23
C ARG A 657 15.25 10.03 -16.29
N ASP A 658 15.87 8.92 -15.89
CA ASP A 658 16.33 7.88 -16.80
C ASP A 658 15.19 6.92 -17.23
N LEU A 659 14.16 6.73 -16.41
CA LEU A 659 13.13 5.70 -16.59
C LEU A 659 11.71 6.22 -16.81
N PHE A 660 11.34 7.37 -16.23
CA PHE A 660 9.99 7.88 -16.40
C PHE A 660 9.85 8.60 -17.74
N PRO A 661 8.79 8.31 -18.55
CA PRO A 661 8.71 8.80 -19.92
C PRO A 661 8.46 10.30 -20.04
N PHE A 662 7.95 10.92 -18.98
CA PHE A 662 7.56 12.33 -18.97
C PHE A 662 8.38 13.13 -17.96
N LYS A 663 8.57 14.43 -18.24
CA LYS A 663 9.02 15.38 -17.21
C LYS A 663 7.82 16.23 -16.82
N VAL A 664 7.38 16.11 -15.57
CA VAL A 664 6.28 16.87 -15.01
C VAL A 664 6.85 17.91 -14.06
N GLU A 665 6.54 19.18 -14.30
CA GLU A 665 6.87 20.32 -13.43
C GLU A 665 5.57 20.88 -12.85
N GLY A 666 5.59 21.31 -11.60
CA GLY A 666 4.42 21.79 -10.85
C GLY A 666 4.25 21.04 -9.53
N ASP A 667 3.42 21.57 -8.65
CA ASP A 667 3.15 20.97 -7.33
C ASP A 667 1.94 20.03 -7.39
N CYS A 668 2.18 18.76 -7.71
CA CYS A 668 1.15 17.74 -7.88
C CYS A 668 1.67 16.35 -7.50
N GLN A 669 0.75 15.40 -7.29
CA GLN A 669 1.04 13.97 -7.28
C GLN A 669 0.75 13.42 -8.67
N TYR A 670 1.60 12.56 -9.21
CA TYR A 670 1.42 12.04 -10.56
C TYR A 670 2.01 10.64 -10.77
N GLY A 671 1.53 10.00 -11.82
CA GLY A 671 2.02 8.72 -12.31
C GLY A 671 1.54 8.47 -13.74
N ALA A 672 1.95 7.34 -14.30
CA ALA A 672 1.58 6.98 -15.65
C ALA A 672 1.13 5.53 -15.75
N ASN A 673 0.24 5.27 -16.72
CA ASN A 673 -0.16 3.92 -17.09
C ASN A 673 0.21 3.68 -18.55
N ARG A 674 0.90 2.56 -18.82
CA ARG A 674 1.21 2.15 -20.20
C ARG A 674 0.01 1.43 -20.81
N ARG A 675 -0.39 1.88 -21.98
CA ARG A 675 -1.44 1.27 -22.81
C ARG A 675 -0.81 0.68 -24.07
N LYS A 676 -1.58 -0.10 -24.80
CA LYS A 676 -1.14 -0.69 -26.05
C LYS A 676 -0.81 0.37 -27.12
N ASP A 677 -1.54 1.47 -27.11
CA ASP A 677 -1.53 2.54 -28.12
C ASP A 677 -1.04 3.90 -27.57
N GLY A 678 -0.33 3.89 -26.44
CA GLY A 678 0.17 5.12 -25.82
C GLY A 678 0.15 5.08 -24.31
N TRP A 679 -0.16 6.21 -23.69
CA TRP A 679 -0.06 6.42 -22.27
C TRP A 679 -1.29 7.12 -21.69
N TRP A 680 -1.58 6.83 -20.42
CA TRP A 680 -2.29 7.73 -19.55
C TRP A 680 -1.29 8.34 -18.56
N LEU A 681 -1.14 9.67 -18.59
CA LEU A 681 -0.51 10.43 -17.53
C LEU A 681 -1.61 10.95 -16.61
N TRP A 682 -1.55 10.66 -15.32
CA TRP A 682 -2.51 11.18 -14.36
C TRP A 682 -1.84 12.10 -13.37
N VAL A 683 -2.57 13.11 -12.95
CA VAL A 683 -2.12 14.16 -12.04
C VAL A 683 -3.21 14.45 -11.03
N MET A 684 -2.82 14.66 -9.76
CA MET A 684 -3.70 15.02 -8.65
C MET A 684 -3.15 16.22 -7.92
N ASN A 685 -3.98 17.20 -7.65
CA ASN A 685 -3.62 18.30 -6.76
C ASN A 685 -4.17 18.05 -5.35
N ASN A 686 -3.29 17.71 -4.42
CA ASN A 686 -3.64 17.42 -3.03
C ASN A 686 -3.64 18.65 -2.11
N ASN A 687 -3.37 19.84 -2.64
CA ASN A 687 -3.37 21.10 -1.89
C ASN A 687 -4.71 21.81 -1.93
N GLY A 688 -4.84 22.85 -1.11
CA GLY A 688 -5.96 23.78 -1.11
C GLY A 688 -7.25 23.26 -0.48
N ILE A 689 -7.21 22.10 0.18
CA ILE A 689 -8.35 21.55 0.89
C ILE A 689 -8.14 21.69 2.39
N THR A 690 -9.01 22.49 3.02
CA THR A 690 -9.09 22.59 4.47
C THR A 690 -10.29 21.80 4.95
N LYS A 691 -10.07 20.83 5.85
CA LYS A 691 -11.13 19.96 6.38
C LYS A 691 -11.00 19.81 7.89
N TYR A 692 -11.98 20.36 8.59
CA TYR A 692 -12.22 20.10 9.99
C TYR A 692 -13.18 18.92 10.16
N ALA A 693 -13.11 18.25 11.30
CA ALA A 693 -13.95 17.08 11.56
C ALA A 693 -15.46 17.36 11.49
N ASP A 694 -15.87 18.58 11.83
CA ASP A 694 -17.23 19.03 12.06
C ASP A 694 -17.71 20.11 11.08
N ARG A 695 -17.02 20.30 9.96
CA ARG A 695 -17.36 21.32 8.97
C ARG A 695 -17.19 20.78 7.56
N HIS A 696 -17.96 21.31 6.63
CA HIS A 696 -17.73 21.09 5.21
C HIS A 696 -16.31 21.48 4.83
N GLN A 697 -15.79 20.82 3.79
CA GLN A 697 -14.49 21.22 3.23
C GLN A 697 -14.53 22.67 2.76
N ILE A 698 -13.40 23.33 2.91
CA ILE A 698 -13.14 24.65 2.33
C ILE A 698 -12.10 24.44 1.23
N VAL A 699 -12.41 24.91 0.04
CA VAL A 699 -11.51 24.87 -1.11
C VAL A 699 -10.91 26.24 -1.32
N ASP A 700 -9.59 26.32 -1.34
CA ASP A 700 -8.84 27.53 -1.66
C ASP A 700 -8.51 27.55 -3.17
N PRO A 701 -9.20 28.36 -3.99
CA PRO A 701 -8.94 28.38 -5.44
C PRO A 701 -7.52 28.82 -5.80
N ALA A 702 -6.86 29.61 -4.92
CA ALA A 702 -5.49 30.07 -5.16
C ALA A 702 -4.43 28.95 -5.07
N ALA A 703 -4.80 27.79 -4.52
CA ALA A 703 -3.95 26.61 -4.48
C ALA A 703 -4.08 25.72 -5.73
N ALA A 704 -4.63 26.22 -6.83
CA ALA A 704 -4.56 25.56 -8.12
C ALA A 704 -3.10 25.34 -8.52
N SER A 705 -2.81 24.21 -9.13
CA SER A 705 -1.46 23.84 -9.57
C SER A 705 -1.34 23.97 -11.07
N ASP A 706 -0.52 24.90 -11.52
CA ASP A 706 -0.10 24.96 -12.92
C ASP A 706 0.98 23.91 -13.13
N ILE A 707 0.73 22.99 -14.04
CA ILE A 707 1.65 21.93 -14.42
C ILE A 707 2.14 22.14 -15.86
N SER A 708 3.43 21.85 -16.08
CA SER A 708 4.02 21.77 -17.41
C SER A 708 4.52 20.34 -17.63
N VAL A 709 4.11 19.73 -18.73
CA VAL A 709 4.48 18.37 -19.09
C VAL A 709 5.30 18.36 -20.35
N ASP A 710 6.55 17.88 -20.23
CA ASP A 710 7.40 17.58 -21.37
C ASP A 710 7.25 16.08 -21.70
N LEU A 711 6.83 15.79 -22.92
CA LEU A 711 6.58 14.43 -23.40
C LEU A 711 7.87 13.62 -23.62
N GLY A 712 9.04 14.25 -23.51
CA GLY A 712 10.31 13.58 -23.66
C GLY A 712 10.48 12.90 -25.03
N LYS A 713 10.52 11.57 -25.01
CA LYS A 713 10.66 10.77 -26.25
C LYS A 713 9.30 10.34 -26.83
N VAL A 714 8.21 10.54 -26.12
CA VAL A 714 6.86 10.21 -26.57
C VAL A 714 6.42 11.23 -27.63
N LYS A 715 6.06 10.75 -28.81
CA LYS A 715 5.63 11.61 -29.90
C LYS A 715 4.12 11.67 -29.94
N ALA A 716 3.56 12.78 -29.53
CA ALA A 716 2.14 13.06 -29.68
C ALA A 716 1.95 14.49 -30.17
N SER A 717 0.97 14.70 -31.04
CA SER A 717 0.58 16.03 -31.53
C SER A 717 -0.60 16.61 -30.74
N LYS A 718 -1.37 15.76 -30.06
CA LYS A 718 -2.52 16.12 -29.24
C LYS A 718 -2.57 15.27 -27.99
N VAL A 719 -3.08 15.85 -26.96
CA VAL A 719 -3.35 15.22 -25.69
C VAL A 719 -4.84 15.45 -25.38
N ARG A 720 -5.52 14.42 -24.93
CA ARG A 720 -6.91 14.53 -24.49
C ARG A 720 -6.98 14.42 -22.97
N GLU A 721 -7.55 15.42 -22.32
CA GLU A 721 -7.91 15.31 -20.91
C GLU A 721 -9.25 14.55 -20.81
N LEU A 722 -9.29 13.43 -20.07
CA LEU A 722 -10.39 12.47 -20.14
C LEU A 722 -11.57 12.81 -19.25
N ILE A 723 -11.36 13.51 -18.12
CA ILE A 723 -12.44 13.81 -17.16
C ILE A 723 -13.27 14.99 -17.66
N GLY A 724 -12.62 16.07 -18.09
CA GLY A 724 -13.28 17.25 -18.66
C GLY A 724 -13.54 17.15 -20.16
N GLY A 725 -12.97 16.16 -20.85
CA GLY A 725 -13.18 15.89 -22.26
C GLY A 725 -12.47 16.89 -23.21
N SER A 726 -11.51 17.68 -22.74
CA SER A 726 -10.85 18.72 -23.54
C SER A 726 -9.65 18.19 -24.33
N GLU A 727 -9.48 18.64 -25.56
CA GLU A 727 -8.24 18.44 -26.34
C GLU A 727 -7.24 19.54 -26.01
N ILE A 728 -5.99 19.15 -25.83
CA ILE A 728 -4.87 20.05 -25.49
C ILE A 728 -3.84 19.98 -26.61
N ALA A 729 -3.49 21.15 -27.14
CA ALA A 729 -2.45 21.25 -28.17
C ALA A 729 -1.08 21.03 -27.56
N VAL A 730 -0.24 20.24 -28.25
CA VAL A 730 1.15 20.02 -27.87
C VAL A 730 2.03 20.94 -28.72
N ALA A 731 2.81 21.79 -28.08
CA ALA A 731 3.74 22.70 -28.71
C ALA A 731 5.19 22.35 -28.32
N GLY A 732 6.02 22.01 -29.30
CA GLY A 732 7.43 21.63 -29.04
C GLY A 732 7.59 20.42 -28.12
N GLY A 733 6.65 19.47 -28.16
CA GLY A 733 6.66 18.29 -27.27
C GLY A 733 6.18 18.57 -25.84
N LYS A 734 5.55 19.72 -25.60
CA LYS A 734 5.10 20.14 -24.27
C LYS A 734 3.63 20.59 -24.29
N PHE A 735 3.00 20.48 -23.13
CA PHE A 735 1.70 21.09 -22.87
C PHE A 735 1.61 21.56 -21.42
N ASP A 736 0.78 22.56 -21.18
CA ASP A 736 0.49 23.11 -19.87
C ASP A 736 -0.96 22.87 -19.50
N PHE A 737 -1.23 22.68 -18.21
CA PHE A 737 -2.58 22.49 -17.69
C PHE A 737 -2.68 22.96 -16.24
N THR A 738 -3.84 23.48 -15.84
CA THR A 738 -4.11 23.90 -14.48
C THR A 738 -5.01 22.85 -13.79
N VAL A 739 -4.52 22.23 -12.72
CA VAL A 739 -5.27 21.29 -11.89
C VAL A 739 -5.83 22.01 -10.66
N LYS A 740 -7.14 22.06 -10.55
CA LYS A 740 -7.82 22.72 -9.42
C LYS A 740 -7.49 22.01 -8.09
N PRO A 741 -7.61 22.71 -6.95
CA PRO A 741 -7.41 22.11 -5.64
C PRO A 741 -8.32 20.91 -5.39
N GLY A 742 -7.74 19.79 -4.96
CA GLY A 742 -8.47 18.56 -4.67
C GLY A 742 -8.98 17.79 -5.89
N GLU A 743 -8.57 18.18 -7.11
CA GLU A 743 -9.02 17.55 -8.36
C GLU A 743 -7.99 16.59 -8.96
N VAL A 744 -8.47 15.79 -9.90
CA VAL A 744 -7.72 14.83 -10.70
C VAL A 744 -7.85 15.21 -12.17
N ALA A 745 -6.76 15.10 -12.92
CA ALA A 745 -6.74 15.17 -14.37
C ALA A 745 -6.06 13.91 -14.95
N ILE A 746 -6.55 13.40 -16.04
CA ILE A 746 -6.03 12.21 -16.72
C ILE A 746 -5.84 12.55 -18.19
N PHE A 747 -4.62 12.47 -18.66
CA PHE A 747 -4.23 12.80 -20.02
C PHE A 747 -3.98 11.54 -20.84
N GLU A 748 -4.79 11.32 -21.84
CA GLU A 748 -4.55 10.30 -22.87
C GLU A 748 -3.60 10.85 -23.91
N ILE A 749 -2.47 10.16 -24.07
CA ILE A 749 -1.36 10.53 -24.97
C ILE A 749 -1.20 9.37 -25.93
N ALA A 750 -1.72 9.52 -27.15
CA ALA A 750 -1.60 8.52 -28.21
C ALA A 750 -0.22 8.64 -28.91
N GLU A 751 0.46 7.49 -29.08
CA GLU A 751 1.74 7.36 -29.81
C GLU A 751 1.53 7.09 -31.32
#